data_18e2f25870c7fa76f5ae7533d8979bff
#
_entry.id   18e2f25870c7fa76f5ae7533d8979bff
#
_cell.length_a   1.000
_cell.length_b   1.000
_cell.length_c   1.000
_cell.angle_alpha   90.00
_cell.angle_beta   90.00
_cell.angle_gamma   90.00
#
_symmetry.space_group_name_H-M   'P 1'
#
loop_
_entity.id
_entity.type
_entity.pdbx_description
1 polymer ?
#
loop_
_entity_poly.entity_id
_entity_poly.type
_entity_poly.pdbx_seq_one_letter_code
_entity_poly.pdbx_strand_id
1 'polypeptide(L)'
;MAFPAPASAAAHTVYVSPSGTGTDCSSAQPCSLAAAQAEVRSLNDAMSDDIVVQLADGVYRPAQPLRLTAEDSGSGGHTVVWRAAPSARPVITGARAVTGWSVSDTGKNIWKADVPAGLDARQLYVDGAVATRARTQVNRADFTASSAGMRFSGGALSYLNNLADQSRIEVESVNSFTDRYSPVQSIGGNFITMQQPAWNNNNFGYDTLMRPHRAGPFYLSNAYEFLDSPGEWYLNPTAGTLYYKPLAGQNMSSVSVELPRLQSLVNVGGTYGEPAHHLTFSGITFTGTSWLGPSSNQGYADQQTGAYLAGDWNWPSFDSCHNGCTQFEAARPHWRQMPAAVQVSAAHTITFTDSRFVNLGQTAIGIGNDAGAHTSGVGLGAADITVTRSEIARSSAGGILVGGVRADAHHPSDQRMVNRDITISNNRIHDLGADHRGIVSVLTTYVTNSTVAQNEVYNMPYSGMSIGFGWGANDAGGSNHYANRGLYNYQPRYTTPTTASNNRLVGNYIHDVMQQMNDGGCIYTLGWNPSALISRNHCLRTNGHFGLYFDEGSKYYKADNNVFSNTGTWATANYWGGENMGSWTVTNNWSTNGSTNVTNGDRGNVVAGNVTVTNGNWPSGAQDVMASAGPKDTTPPPTTARQIVGAQS
;
A
#
# COMPACT_ATOMS: atom_id res chain seq x y z
N MET A 1 -2.65 -46.72 36.46
CA MET A 1 -1.91 -45.52 36.90
C MET A 1 -1.91 -44.55 35.73
N ALA A 2 -2.66 -43.46 35.83
CA ALA A 2 -2.61 -42.39 34.85
C ALA A 2 -1.38 -41.53 35.17
N PHE A 3 -0.47 -41.38 34.24
CA PHE A 3 0.60 -40.40 34.35
C PHE A 3 -0.04 -39.00 34.28
N PRO A 4 0.29 -38.09 35.21
CA PRO A 4 -0.09 -36.70 35.06
C PRO A 4 0.54 -36.17 33.76
N ALA A 5 -0.29 -35.49 32.93
CA ALA A 5 0.24 -34.72 31.82
C ALA A 5 1.31 -33.75 32.36
N PRO A 6 2.45 -33.56 31.66
CA PRO A 6 3.43 -32.61 32.10
C PRO A 6 2.74 -31.22 32.16
N ALA A 7 2.92 -30.54 33.30
CA ALA A 7 2.49 -29.16 33.43
C ALA A 7 3.21 -28.37 32.32
N SER A 8 2.46 -27.69 31.48
CA SER A 8 3.04 -26.73 30.53
C SER A 8 3.92 -25.77 31.33
N ALA A 9 5.17 -25.65 30.97
CA ALA A 9 6.04 -24.65 31.56
C ALA A 9 5.39 -23.27 31.32
N ALA A 10 5.44 -22.38 32.29
CA ALA A 10 4.87 -21.05 32.13
C ALA A 10 5.72 -20.26 31.12
N ALA A 11 5.08 -19.76 30.05
CA ALA A 11 5.74 -18.92 29.06
C ALA A 11 6.56 -17.79 29.72
N HIS A 12 7.81 -17.60 29.29
CA HIS A 12 8.62 -16.49 29.81
C HIS A 12 8.03 -15.16 29.37
N THR A 13 7.69 -14.27 30.31
CA THR A 13 7.05 -12.99 29.99
C THR A 13 8.00 -11.81 30.23
N VAL A 14 8.27 -11.06 29.19
CA VAL A 14 9.00 -9.79 29.15
C VAL A 14 7.99 -8.65 29.18
N TYR A 15 7.98 -7.83 30.23
CA TYR A 15 7.01 -6.77 30.41
C TYR A 15 7.52 -5.44 29.90
N VAL A 16 6.71 -4.77 29.07
CA VAL A 16 7.06 -3.53 28.38
C VAL A 16 6.03 -2.45 28.67
N SER A 17 6.48 -1.22 28.95
CA SER A 17 5.60 -0.06 29.08
C SER A 17 6.14 1.16 28.32
N PRO A 18 5.29 2.17 27.98
CA PRO A 18 5.73 3.36 27.25
C PRO A 18 6.83 4.16 27.93
N SER A 19 6.84 4.15 29.26
CA SER A 19 7.84 4.82 30.11
C SER A 19 8.79 3.84 30.81
N GLY A 20 8.84 2.59 30.34
CA GLY A 20 9.63 1.53 30.96
C GLY A 20 11.14 1.82 30.90
N THR A 21 11.80 1.72 32.05
CA THR A 21 13.26 1.90 32.22
C THR A 21 13.91 0.73 32.95
N GLY A 22 13.13 -0.32 33.26
CA GLY A 22 13.64 -1.54 33.88
C GLY A 22 14.67 -2.24 32.99
N THR A 23 15.62 -2.92 33.61
CA THR A 23 16.66 -3.70 32.91
C THR A 23 16.32 -5.17 32.83
N ASP A 24 15.54 -5.68 33.78
CA ASP A 24 15.10 -7.07 33.89
C ASP A 24 13.74 -7.34 33.29
N CYS A 25 13.09 -6.33 32.72
CA CYS A 25 11.80 -6.42 32.05
C CYS A 25 10.71 -7.18 32.83
N SER A 26 10.75 -7.11 34.17
CA SER A 26 9.80 -7.79 35.05
C SER A 26 8.47 -7.02 35.14
N SER A 27 7.43 -7.66 35.68
CA SER A 27 6.13 -7.00 35.90
C SER A 27 6.23 -5.81 36.87
N ALA A 28 7.16 -5.84 37.81
CA ALA A 28 7.41 -4.75 38.76
C ALA A 28 8.27 -3.62 38.17
N GLN A 29 9.11 -3.93 37.18
CA GLN A 29 10.00 -3.01 36.49
C GLN A 29 9.96 -3.25 34.98
N PRO A 30 8.85 -2.84 34.30
CA PRO A 30 8.76 -2.98 32.85
C PRO A 30 9.85 -2.20 32.13
N CYS A 31 10.30 -2.72 31.01
CA CYS A 31 11.34 -2.12 30.19
C CYS A 31 10.80 -1.37 28.95
N SER A 32 11.68 -0.76 28.16
CA SER A 32 11.37 -0.17 26.86
C SER A 32 11.30 -1.27 25.77
N LEU A 33 10.75 -0.93 24.57
CA LEU A 33 10.75 -1.84 23.41
C LEU A 33 12.17 -2.31 23.04
N ALA A 34 13.16 -1.41 23.09
CA ALA A 34 14.54 -1.75 22.74
C ALA A 34 15.19 -2.68 23.79
N ALA A 35 14.91 -2.45 25.09
CA ALA A 35 15.41 -3.33 26.14
C ALA A 35 14.72 -4.70 26.09
N ALA A 36 13.42 -4.75 25.76
CA ALA A 36 12.71 -6.00 25.55
C ALA A 36 13.28 -6.82 24.40
N GLN A 37 13.68 -6.18 23.31
CA GLN A 37 14.37 -6.87 22.21
C GLN A 37 15.71 -7.47 22.67
N ALA A 38 16.49 -6.73 23.44
CA ALA A 38 17.75 -7.24 24.00
C ALA A 38 17.52 -8.42 24.97
N GLU A 39 16.46 -8.34 25.78
CA GLU A 39 16.06 -9.42 26.69
C GLU A 39 15.65 -10.68 25.92
N VAL A 40 14.82 -10.54 24.86
CA VAL A 40 14.45 -11.65 23.97
C VAL A 40 15.70 -12.36 23.45
N ARG A 41 16.68 -11.63 22.93
CA ARG A 41 17.94 -12.19 22.41
C ARG A 41 18.75 -12.92 23.45
N SER A 42 18.61 -12.57 24.74
CA SER A 42 19.30 -13.28 25.84
C SER A 42 18.63 -14.61 26.20
N LEU A 43 17.39 -14.82 25.78
CA LEU A 43 16.52 -15.93 26.19
C LEU A 43 16.22 -16.93 25.06
N ASN A 44 16.31 -16.49 23.79
CA ASN A 44 15.74 -17.26 22.69
C ASN A 44 16.64 -18.36 22.10
N ASP A 45 17.88 -18.48 22.50
CA ASP A 45 18.81 -19.52 22.00
C ASP A 45 18.35 -20.96 22.34
N ALA A 46 17.66 -21.14 23.47
CA ALA A 46 17.24 -22.45 23.97
C ALA A 46 15.83 -22.41 24.58
N MET A 47 14.87 -22.05 23.79
CA MET A 47 13.48 -21.95 24.23
C MET A 47 12.88 -23.32 24.53
N SER A 48 12.21 -23.42 25.68
CA SER A 48 11.40 -24.58 26.07
C SER A 48 9.91 -24.31 26.10
N ASP A 49 9.53 -23.03 25.87
CA ASP A 49 8.17 -22.51 25.73
C ASP A 49 8.25 -21.19 24.97
N ASP A 50 7.13 -20.58 24.59
CA ASP A 50 7.08 -19.28 23.95
C ASP A 50 7.64 -18.16 24.85
N ILE A 51 8.31 -17.18 24.25
CA ILE A 51 8.65 -15.92 24.92
C ILE A 51 7.55 -14.90 24.60
N VAL A 52 6.94 -14.33 25.61
CA VAL A 52 5.85 -13.35 25.47
C VAL A 52 6.37 -11.96 25.83
N VAL A 53 6.51 -11.08 24.86
CA VAL A 53 6.75 -9.65 25.06
C VAL A 53 5.41 -8.95 25.23
N GLN A 54 5.04 -8.66 26.47
CA GLN A 54 3.72 -8.13 26.84
C GLN A 54 3.74 -6.61 26.97
N LEU A 55 3.04 -5.93 26.06
CA LEU A 55 2.97 -4.48 25.99
C LEU A 55 1.83 -3.97 26.87
N ALA A 56 2.12 -3.09 27.84
CA ALA A 56 1.13 -2.38 28.62
C ALA A 56 0.37 -1.35 27.76
N ASP A 57 -0.75 -0.87 28.27
CA ASP A 57 -1.51 0.20 27.64
C ASP A 57 -0.69 1.48 27.46
N GLY A 58 -0.94 2.21 26.38
CA GLY A 58 -0.34 3.52 26.12
C GLY A 58 0.39 3.64 24.78
N VAL A 59 1.07 4.79 24.60
CA VAL A 59 1.68 5.19 23.32
C VAL A 59 3.20 5.04 23.38
N TYR A 60 3.71 4.14 22.58
CA TYR A 60 5.13 3.87 22.39
C TYR A 60 5.67 4.70 21.22
N ARG A 61 6.69 5.52 21.46
CA ARG A 61 7.32 6.41 20.46
C ARG A 61 8.80 6.03 20.25
N PRO A 62 9.09 4.89 19.61
CA PRO A 62 10.47 4.47 19.39
C PRO A 62 11.24 5.51 18.58
N ALA A 63 12.52 5.69 18.88
CA ALA A 63 13.37 6.64 18.15
C ALA A 63 13.68 6.17 16.73
N GLN A 64 13.65 4.87 16.49
CA GLN A 64 13.91 4.18 15.24
C GLN A 64 12.91 3.02 15.07
N PRO A 65 12.72 2.51 13.84
CA PRO A 65 11.94 1.31 13.62
C PRO A 65 12.46 0.11 14.43
N LEU A 66 11.55 -0.72 14.92
CA LEU A 66 11.90 -2.01 15.49
C LEU A 66 12.38 -2.94 14.36
N ARG A 67 13.66 -3.32 14.39
CA ARG A 67 14.26 -4.23 13.41
C ARG A 67 14.44 -5.59 14.06
N LEU A 68 13.72 -6.59 13.54
CA LEU A 68 13.77 -7.97 14.01
C LEU A 68 14.44 -8.85 12.94
N THR A 69 15.52 -9.50 13.33
CA THR A 69 16.35 -10.33 12.45
C THR A 69 16.29 -11.81 12.89
N ALA A 70 17.15 -12.66 12.36
CA ALA A 70 17.30 -14.03 12.84
C ALA A 70 17.60 -14.10 14.36
N GLU A 71 18.36 -13.13 14.90
CA GLU A 71 18.69 -13.04 16.32
C GLU A 71 17.48 -12.83 17.24
N ASP A 72 16.36 -12.35 16.71
CA ASP A 72 15.13 -12.06 17.45
C ASP A 72 14.09 -13.19 17.33
N SER A 73 14.46 -14.26 16.64
CA SER A 73 13.55 -15.33 16.23
C SER A 73 13.29 -16.34 17.35
N GLY A 74 12.17 -17.05 17.29
CA GLY A 74 11.92 -18.19 18.17
C GLY A 74 12.78 -19.40 17.83
N SER A 75 13.05 -20.26 18.78
CA SER A 75 13.84 -21.48 18.60
C SER A 75 13.15 -22.72 19.16
N GLY A 76 13.63 -23.92 18.80
CA GLY A 76 13.07 -25.17 19.29
C GLY A 76 11.60 -25.44 18.92
N GLY A 77 11.05 -24.74 17.93
CA GLY A 77 9.63 -24.82 17.55
C GLY A 77 8.74 -23.85 18.33
N HIS A 78 9.30 -23.00 19.16
CA HIS A 78 8.61 -21.96 19.93
C HIS A 78 8.65 -20.61 19.25
N THR A 79 7.76 -19.70 19.65
CA THR A 79 7.52 -18.40 19.02
C THR A 79 7.80 -17.26 19.99
N VAL A 80 8.40 -16.17 19.50
CA VAL A 80 8.46 -14.90 20.22
C VAL A 80 7.20 -14.10 19.90
N VAL A 81 6.38 -13.86 20.92
CA VAL A 81 5.04 -13.26 20.78
C VAL A 81 5.03 -11.85 21.36
N TRP A 82 5.01 -10.84 20.51
CA TRP A 82 4.79 -9.44 20.87
C TRP A 82 3.29 -9.18 20.93
N ARG A 83 2.75 -8.96 22.12
CA ARG A 83 1.28 -8.82 22.26
C ARG A 83 0.86 -7.75 23.24
N ALA A 84 -0.36 -7.25 23.07
CA ALA A 84 -1.01 -6.44 24.08
C ALA A 84 -1.20 -7.21 25.40
N ALA A 85 -1.03 -6.55 26.53
CA ALA A 85 -1.49 -7.08 27.81
C ALA A 85 -3.02 -7.26 27.79
N PRO A 86 -3.60 -8.11 28.63
CA PRO A 86 -5.04 -8.27 28.70
C PRO A 86 -5.76 -6.92 28.87
N SER A 87 -6.70 -6.62 28.00
CA SER A 87 -7.48 -5.37 27.93
C SER A 87 -6.68 -4.10 27.56
N ALA A 88 -5.36 -4.18 27.34
CA ALA A 88 -4.53 -3.07 26.90
C ALA A 88 -4.69 -2.80 25.39
N ARG A 89 -4.39 -1.57 25.00
CA ARG A 89 -4.39 -1.10 23.61
C ARG A 89 -3.09 -0.38 23.29
N PRO A 90 -1.96 -1.07 23.23
CA PRO A 90 -0.67 -0.46 22.94
C PRO A 90 -0.66 0.13 21.52
N VAL A 91 -0.13 1.35 21.42
CA VAL A 91 0.02 2.08 20.16
C VAL A 91 1.50 2.33 19.90
N ILE A 92 2.05 1.72 18.85
CA ILE A 92 3.40 2.01 18.35
C ILE A 92 3.27 3.06 17.24
N THR A 93 3.81 4.27 17.48
CA THR A 93 3.70 5.38 16.54
C THR A 93 5.05 5.92 16.10
N GLY A 94 5.17 6.19 14.79
CA GLY A 94 6.31 6.91 14.21
C GLY A 94 6.21 8.42 14.34
N ALA A 95 5.12 8.94 14.89
CA ALA A 95 4.88 10.37 15.02
C ALA A 95 5.27 10.90 16.41
N ARG A 96 5.36 12.20 16.49
CA ARG A 96 5.46 12.97 17.73
C ARG A 96 4.20 13.82 17.91
N ALA A 97 3.77 13.99 19.14
CA ALA A 97 2.72 14.95 19.47
C ALA A 97 3.23 16.39 19.25
N VAL A 98 2.40 17.24 18.70
CA VAL A 98 2.65 18.67 18.52
C VAL A 98 1.72 19.46 19.43
N THR A 99 2.29 20.27 20.28
CA THR A 99 1.60 21.10 21.28
C THR A 99 2.09 22.54 21.22
N GLY A 100 1.57 23.44 22.05
CA GLY A 100 2.03 24.83 22.11
C GLY A 100 1.52 25.70 20.97
N TRP A 101 0.35 25.38 20.44
CA TRP A 101 -0.29 26.12 19.37
C TRP A 101 -0.60 27.56 19.73
N SER A 102 -0.28 28.49 18.84
CA SER A 102 -0.59 29.91 18.92
C SER A 102 -1.13 30.43 17.60
N VAL A 103 -1.91 31.50 17.64
CA VAL A 103 -2.44 32.13 16.42
C VAL A 103 -1.29 32.75 15.61
N SER A 104 -1.19 32.41 14.36
CA SER A 104 -0.23 32.98 13.39
C SER A 104 -0.85 34.09 12.56
N ASP A 105 -2.08 33.87 12.06
CA ASP A 105 -2.85 34.84 11.29
C ASP A 105 -4.32 34.78 11.72
N THR A 106 -4.76 35.82 12.42
CA THR A 106 -6.14 35.93 12.94
C THR A 106 -7.15 36.05 11.79
N GLY A 107 -6.82 36.80 10.74
CA GLY A 107 -7.74 37.04 9.62
C GLY A 107 -8.01 35.76 8.79
N LYS A 108 -7.03 34.89 8.67
CA LYS A 108 -7.14 33.61 7.96
C LYS A 108 -7.43 32.42 8.89
N ASN A 109 -7.47 32.64 10.21
CA ASN A 109 -7.57 31.58 11.22
C ASN A 109 -6.46 30.52 11.05
N ILE A 110 -5.20 30.96 10.89
CA ILE A 110 -4.05 30.07 10.81
C ILE A 110 -3.35 30.02 12.15
N TRP A 111 -3.09 28.82 12.64
CA TRP A 111 -2.36 28.53 13.86
C TRP A 111 -0.97 27.97 13.54
N LYS A 112 -0.02 28.15 14.44
CA LYS A 112 1.34 27.62 14.33
C LYS A 112 1.80 26.97 15.63
N ALA A 113 2.71 26.02 15.48
CA ALA A 113 3.44 25.41 16.60
C ALA A 113 4.89 25.15 16.19
N ASP A 114 5.80 25.17 17.17
CA ASP A 114 7.20 24.85 16.94
C ASP A 114 7.43 23.33 16.88
N VAL A 115 8.24 22.91 15.93
CA VAL A 115 8.69 21.53 15.76
C VAL A 115 10.21 21.52 15.54
N PRO A 116 10.92 20.40 15.70
CA PRO A 116 12.35 20.36 15.44
C PRO A 116 12.69 20.82 14.04
N ALA A 117 13.65 21.73 13.91
CA ALA A 117 14.20 22.11 12.62
C ALA A 117 14.82 20.89 11.91
N GLY A 118 14.64 20.81 10.60
CA GLY A 118 15.06 19.67 9.78
C GLY A 118 14.09 18.48 9.77
N LEU A 119 13.06 18.46 10.63
CA LEU A 119 12.02 17.45 10.54
C LEU A 119 11.12 17.75 9.35
N ASP A 120 10.93 16.77 8.47
CA ASP A 120 10.02 16.85 7.32
C ASP A 120 9.02 15.70 7.29
N ALA A 121 7.84 15.97 6.74
CA ALA A 121 6.76 15.00 6.60
C ALA A 121 5.85 15.36 5.42
N ARG A 122 5.23 14.35 4.83
CA ARG A 122 4.17 14.52 3.81
C ARG A 122 2.77 14.38 4.40
N GLN A 123 2.65 13.83 5.59
CA GLN A 123 1.39 13.63 6.30
C GLN A 123 1.40 14.39 7.63
N LEU A 124 0.22 14.80 8.04
CA LEU A 124 -0.10 15.28 9.39
C LEU A 124 -1.38 14.57 9.83
N TYR A 125 -1.42 14.12 11.07
CA TYR A 125 -2.61 13.48 11.64
C TYR A 125 -3.21 14.39 12.69
N VAL A 126 -4.46 14.77 12.49
CA VAL A 126 -5.19 15.68 13.38
C VAL A 126 -6.46 14.99 13.88
N ASP A 127 -6.61 14.88 15.20
CA ASP A 127 -7.70 14.12 15.84
C ASP A 127 -7.87 12.70 15.24
N GLY A 128 -6.75 12.05 14.91
CA GLY A 128 -6.70 10.70 14.33
C GLY A 128 -7.12 10.60 12.84
N ALA A 129 -7.27 11.72 12.14
CA ALA A 129 -7.52 11.77 10.70
C ALA A 129 -6.33 12.36 9.95
N VAL A 130 -6.14 11.95 8.69
CA VAL A 130 -5.14 12.57 7.80
C VAL A 130 -5.60 13.98 7.45
N ALA A 131 -4.78 14.98 7.73
CA ALA A 131 -5.02 16.37 7.34
C ALA A 131 -4.52 16.61 5.91
N THR A 132 -5.16 17.50 5.17
CA THR A 132 -4.78 17.85 3.81
C THR A 132 -3.54 18.73 3.80
N ARG A 133 -2.48 18.34 3.07
CA ARG A 133 -1.34 19.21 2.85
C ARG A 133 -1.78 20.40 1.98
N ALA A 134 -1.45 21.63 2.36
CA ALA A 134 -1.86 22.87 1.69
C ALA A 134 -1.66 22.77 0.18
N ARG A 135 -2.72 22.97 -0.61
CA ARG A 135 -2.72 22.77 -2.06
C ARG A 135 -3.74 23.65 -2.76
N THR A 136 -3.51 23.91 -4.02
CA THR A 136 -4.44 24.58 -4.92
C THR A 136 -4.68 23.73 -6.15
N GLN A 137 -5.93 23.61 -6.57
CA GLN A 137 -6.26 22.96 -7.83
C GLN A 137 -6.12 23.96 -8.98
N VAL A 138 -5.44 23.55 -10.04
CA VAL A 138 -5.26 24.35 -11.24
C VAL A 138 -5.71 23.56 -12.47
N ASN A 139 -5.97 24.28 -13.58
CA ASN A 139 -6.33 23.62 -14.82
C ASN A 139 -5.05 23.22 -15.58
N ARG A 140 -4.87 21.92 -15.85
CA ARG A 140 -3.73 21.41 -16.63
C ARG A 140 -3.59 22.11 -17.99
N ALA A 141 -4.68 22.53 -18.60
CA ALA A 141 -4.68 23.21 -19.90
C ALA A 141 -4.02 24.62 -19.85
N ASP A 142 -3.88 25.21 -18.67
CA ASP A 142 -3.21 26.50 -18.51
C ASP A 142 -1.68 26.38 -18.60
N PHE A 143 -1.16 25.17 -18.72
CA PHE A 143 0.28 24.88 -18.75
C PHE A 143 0.70 24.27 -20.08
N THR A 144 1.81 24.79 -20.63
CA THR A 144 2.51 24.19 -21.77
C THR A 144 3.79 23.57 -21.28
N ALA A 145 3.92 22.26 -21.43
CA ALA A 145 5.08 21.50 -20.95
C ALA A 145 6.25 21.52 -21.93
N SER A 146 7.45 21.39 -21.37
CA SER A 146 8.73 21.22 -22.07
C SER A 146 9.63 20.29 -21.26
N SER A 147 10.81 19.96 -21.78
CA SER A 147 11.80 19.12 -21.07
C SER A 147 12.29 19.73 -19.74
N ALA A 148 12.24 21.05 -19.57
CA ALA A 148 12.67 21.74 -18.36
C ALA A 148 11.53 21.96 -17.33
N GLY A 149 10.27 21.82 -17.75
CA GLY A 149 9.14 22.11 -16.88
C GLY A 149 7.92 22.64 -17.64
N MET A 150 7.18 23.56 -17.02
CA MET A 150 5.90 24.04 -17.53
C MET A 150 5.83 25.57 -17.59
N ARG A 151 5.41 26.10 -18.72
CA ARG A 151 5.05 27.52 -18.87
C ARG A 151 3.55 27.69 -18.61
N PHE A 152 3.19 28.63 -17.77
CA PHE A 152 1.79 29.00 -17.58
C PHE A 152 1.47 30.33 -18.29
N SER A 153 0.24 30.45 -18.76
CA SER A 153 -0.28 31.63 -19.43
C SER A 153 -1.35 32.30 -18.58
N GLY A 154 -1.40 33.62 -18.66
CA GLY A 154 -2.46 34.42 -18.04
C GLY A 154 -2.12 35.01 -16.68
N GLY A 155 -2.78 36.17 -16.39
CA GLY A 155 -2.59 36.93 -15.16
C GLY A 155 -3.08 36.21 -13.89
N ALA A 156 -4.03 35.30 -14.03
CA ALA A 156 -4.60 34.56 -12.90
C ALA A 156 -3.57 33.69 -12.16
N LEU A 157 -2.57 33.17 -12.85
CA LEU A 157 -1.49 32.35 -12.27
C LEU A 157 -0.20 33.16 -11.98
N SER A 158 -0.17 34.47 -12.22
CA SER A 158 1.03 35.29 -12.03
C SER A 158 1.54 35.29 -10.59
N TYR A 159 0.66 35.07 -9.59
CA TYR A 159 1.01 34.98 -8.19
C TYR A 159 2.00 33.84 -7.89
N LEU A 160 2.04 32.80 -8.72
CA LEU A 160 2.97 31.68 -8.59
C LEU A 160 4.44 32.13 -8.63
N ASN A 161 4.75 33.21 -9.34
CA ASN A 161 6.11 33.77 -9.39
C ASN A 161 6.61 34.28 -8.02
N ASN A 162 5.71 34.56 -7.09
CA ASN A 162 5.99 35.18 -5.80
C ASN A 162 5.87 34.22 -4.62
N LEU A 163 5.64 32.92 -4.87
CA LEU A 163 5.56 31.91 -3.81
C LEU A 163 6.89 31.79 -3.07
N ALA A 164 6.84 31.65 -1.76
CA ALA A 164 7.99 31.32 -0.94
C ALA A 164 8.33 29.80 -1.08
N ASP A 165 9.53 29.44 -0.65
CA ASP A 165 10.00 28.04 -0.55
C ASP A 165 9.67 27.18 -1.79
N GLN A 166 9.80 27.74 -3.00
CA GLN A 166 9.33 27.16 -4.26
C GLN A 166 9.83 25.72 -4.50
N SER A 167 11.04 25.39 -4.04
CA SER A 167 11.61 24.05 -4.19
C SER A 167 10.90 22.97 -3.35
N ARG A 168 9.97 23.35 -2.49
CA ARG A 168 9.12 22.46 -1.71
C ARG A 168 7.78 22.16 -2.40
N ILE A 169 7.44 22.94 -3.42
CA ILE A 169 6.19 22.77 -4.16
C ILE A 169 6.27 21.49 -4.98
N GLU A 170 5.15 20.78 -5.05
CA GLU A 170 4.98 19.59 -5.86
C GLU A 170 3.79 19.74 -6.79
N VAL A 171 3.92 19.18 -7.98
CA VAL A 171 2.82 18.99 -8.93
C VAL A 171 2.27 17.60 -8.72
N GLU A 172 0.97 17.48 -8.46
CA GLU A 172 0.23 16.23 -8.38
C GLU A 172 -0.71 16.10 -9.59
N SER A 173 -0.72 14.95 -10.22
CA SER A 173 -1.61 14.63 -11.34
C SER A 173 -2.33 13.31 -11.09
N VAL A 174 -3.63 13.40 -10.79
CA VAL A 174 -4.51 12.24 -10.71
C VAL A 174 -5.00 11.92 -12.13
N ASN A 175 -4.69 10.73 -12.60
CA ASN A 175 -4.89 10.33 -13.99
C ASN A 175 -5.93 9.18 -14.10
N SER A 176 -5.91 8.43 -15.19
CA SER A 176 -6.80 7.28 -15.39
C SER A 176 -6.49 6.16 -14.39
N PHE A 177 -5.24 5.71 -14.35
CA PHE A 177 -4.77 4.60 -13.50
C PHE A 177 -3.45 4.89 -12.78
N THR A 178 -2.94 6.12 -12.88
CA THR A 178 -1.73 6.56 -12.16
C THR A 178 -2.01 7.84 -11.37
N ASP A 179 -1.32 7.99 -10.23
CA ASP A 179 -1.32 9.20 -9.41
C ASP A 179 0.13 9.65 -9.20
N ARG A 180 0.52 10.74 -9.87
CA ARG A 180 1.92 11.11 -10.08
C ARG A 180 2.31 12.37 -9.34
N TYR A 181 3.53 12.40 -8.80
CA TYR A 181 4.11 13.55 -8.11
C TYR A 181 5.45 13.95 -8.73
N SER A 182 5.60 15.24 -9.02
CA SER A 182 6.86 15.82 -9.52
C SER A 182 7.19 17.09 -8.77
N PRO A 183 8.37 17.18 -8.11
CA PRO A 183 8.76 18.36 -7.35
C PRO A 183 9.22 19.50 -8.25
N VAL A 184 8.92 20.72 -7.82
CA VAL A 184 9.34 21.97 -8.45
C VAL A 184 10.78 22.30 -8.03
N GLN A 185 11.58 22.86 -8.92
CA GLN A 185 12.87 23.44 -8.60
C GLN A 185 12.76 24.95 -8.30
N SER A 186 12.09 25.69 -9.17
CA SER A 186 11.89 27.13 -9.04
C SER A 186 10.76 27.63 -9.94
N ILE A 187 10.22 28.82 -9.66
CA ILE A 187 9.20 29.48 -10.47
C ILE A 187 9.64 30.91 -10.76
N GLY A 188 9.60 31.30 -12.03
CA GLY A 188 9.95 32.66 -12.43
C GLY A 188 9.64 32.92 -13.90
N GLY A 189 9.31 34.17 -14.26
CA GLY A 189 8.99 34.54 -15.64
C GLY A 189 7.84 33.73 -16.25
N ASN A 190 6.84 33.38 -15.44
CA ASN A 190 5.72 32.51 -15.80
C ASN A 190 6.15 31.10 -16.25
N PHE A 191 7.23 30.59 -15.68
CA PHE A 191 7.74 29.26 -15.94
C PHE A 191 8.04 28.54 -14.63
N ILE A 192 7.53 27.31 -14.50
CA ILE A 192 7.85 26.39 -13.42
C ILE A 192 8.95 25.47 -13.90
N THR A 193 10.16 25.65 -13.39
CA THR A 193 11.27 24.73 -13.61
C THR A 193 11.10 23.54 -12.67
N MET A 194 11.15 22.34 -13.23
CA MET A 194 10.91 21.10 -12.49
C MET A 194 12.22 20.40 -12.13
N GLN A 195 12.22 19.68 -11.01
CA GLN A 195 13.37 18.87 -10.62
C GLN A 195 13.52 17.64 -11.52
N GLN A 196 14.77 17.32 -11.85
CA GLN A 196 15.13 16.12 -12.60
C GLN A 196 15.76 15.07 -11.65
N PRO A 197 15.59 13.77 -11.93
CA PRO A 197 14.91 13.15 -13.10
C PRO A 197 13.38 13.02 -12.93
N ALA A 198 12.79 13.47 -11.81
CA ALA A 198 11.36 13.33 -11.52
C ALA A 198 10.47 13.81 -12.66
N TRP A 199 10.75 14.99 -13.22
CA TRP A 199 9.94 15.57 -14.29
C TRP A 199 9.91 14.68 -15.53
N ASN A 200 11.06 14.25 -16.02
CA ASN A 200 11.14 13.36 -17.17
C ASN A 200 10.41 12.04 -16.88
N ASN A 201 10.71 11.39 -15.75
CA ASN A 201 10.10 10.11 -15.37
C ASN A 201 8.57 10.18 -15.29
N ASN A 202 8.02 11.33 -14.92
CA ASN A 202 6.57 11.56 -14.85
C ASN A 202 5.93 11.85 -16.21
N ASN A 203 6.70 12.15 -17.24
CA ASN A 203 6.20 12.51 -18.58
C ASN A 203 6.54 11.49 -19.67
N PHE A 204 7.23 10.39 -19.33
CA PHE A 204 7.47 9.28 -20.25
C PHE A 204 6.69 8.03 -19.81
N GLY A 205 6.28 7.20 -20.78
CA GLY A 205 5.50 5.98 -20.56
C GLY A 205 4.02 6.15 -20.85
N TYR A 206 3.17 5.61 -20.00
CA TYR A 206 1.71 5.62 -20.16
C TYR A 206 1.07 6.49 -19.07
N ASP A 207 -0.12 7.03 -19.39
CA ASP A 207 -0.93 7.79 -18.44
C ASP A 207 -0.08 8.82 -17.67
N THR A 208 0.67 9.63 -18.44
CA THR A 208 1.71 10.51 -17.90
C THR A 208 1.12 11.79 -17.29
N LEU A 209 1.92 12.49 -16.48
CA LEU A 209 1.52 13.70 -15.76
C LEU A 209 0.89 14.75 -16.68
N MET A 210 1.50 15.02 -17.84
CA MET A 210 0.98 16.01 -18.79
C MET A 210 0.11 15.44 -19.91
N ARG A 211 0.11 14.11 -20.11
CA ARG A 211 -0.65 13.38 -21.13
C ARG A 211 -1.39 12.19 -20.51
N PRO A 212 -2.32 12.41 -19.58
CA PRO A 212 -3.11 11.32 -19.02
C PRO A 212 -4.09 10.75 -20.06
N HIS A 213 -4.39 9.45 -19.96
CA HIS A 213 -5.45 8.82 -20.76
C HIS A 213 -6.83 9.41 -20.40
N ARG A 214 -7.03 9.70 -19.14
CA ARG A 214 -8.18 10.48 -18.65
C ARG A 214 -7.68 11.49 -17.63
N ALA A 215 -7.94 12.76 -17.87
CA ALA A 215 -7.56 13.84 -16.99
C ALA A 215 -8.46 13.88 -15.75
N GLY A 216 -7.87 13.72 -14.58
CA GLY A 216 -8.45 14.02 -13.30
C GLY A 216 -7.89 15.33 -12.71
N PRO A 217 -8.03 15.54 -11.41
CA PRO A 217 -7.51 16.72 -10.71
C PRO A 217 -6.02 16.95 -10.94
N PHE A 218 -5.63 18.22 -10.99
CA PHE A 218 -4.24 18.65 -11.14
C PHE A 218 -3.96 19.71 -10.08
N TYR A 219 -2.99 19.44 -9.20
CA TYR A 219 -2.72 20.28 -8.04
C TYR A 219 -1.28 20.80 -8.03
N LEU A 220 -1.13 21.99 -7.47
CA LEU A 220 0.13 22.46 -6.87
C LEU A 220 -0.03 22.36 -5.36
N SER A 221 0.92 21.76 -4.66
CA SER A 221 0.82 21.50 -3.23
C SER A 221 2.10 21.89 -2.49
N ASN A 222 2.01 22.02 -1.15
CA ASN A 222 3.12 22.26 -0.25
C ASN A 222 3.72 23.68 -0.35
N ALA A 223 2.87 24.70 -0.40
CA ALA A 223 3.25 26.10 -0.18
C ALA A 223 2.39 26.71 0.93
N TYR A 224 2.99 27.63 1.71
CA TYR A 224 2.25 28.34 2.78
C TYR A 224 1.08 29.15 2.22
N GLU A 225 1.25 29.72 1.05
CA GLU A 225 0.26 30.56 0.36
C GLU A 225 -0.98 29.77 -0.08
N PHE A 226 -0.90 28.44 -0.17
CA PHE A 226 -2.02 27.55 -0.47
C PHE A 226 -2.80 27.14 0.78
N LEU A 227 -2.41 27.61 1.96
CA LEU A 227 -3.09 27.32 3.22
C LEU A 227 -4.36 28.17 3.32
N ASP A 228 -5.38 27.84 2.54
CA ASP A 228 -6.60 28.63 2.40
C ASP A 228 -7.88 27.91 2.88
N SER A 229 -7.89 26.59 2.92
CA SER A 229 -9.05 25.77 3.27
C SER A 229 -8.94 25.14 4.65
N PRO A 230 -10.04 25.08 5.45
CA PRO A 230 -10.03 24.42 6.75
C PRO A 230 -9.58 22.96 6.66
N GLY A 231 -8.73 22.52 7.59
CA GLY A 231 -8.13 21.18 7.61
C GLY A 231 -6.79 21.09 6.88
N GLU A 232 -6.33 22.17 6.26
CA GLU A 232 -5.03 22.21 5.61
C GLU A 232 -3.88 22.53 6.55
N TRP A 233 -2.69 22.05 6.19
CA TRP A 233 -1.45 22.27 6.94
C TRP A 233 -0.26 22.52 6.01
N TYR A 234 0.74 23.25 6.55
CA TYR A 234 2.04 23.48 5.90
C TYR A 234 3.15 23.37 6.94
N LEU A 235 4.25 22.73 6.58
CA LEU A 235 5.45 22.63 7.40
C LEU A 235 6.61 23.37 6.74
N ASN A 236 7.21 24.30 7.49
CA ASN A 236 8.51 24.86 7.12
C ASN A 236 9.60 24.16 7.94
N PRO A 237 10.31 23.17 7.39
CA PRO A 237 11.30 22.40 8.15
C PRO A 237 12.55 23.22 8.47
N THR A 238 12.90 24.23 7.66
CA THR A 238 14.04 25.11 7.92
C THR A 238 13.78 25.98 9.15
N ALA A 239 12.59 26.58 9.24
CA ALA A 239 12.19 27.38 10.40
C ALA A 239 11.76 26.52 11.60
N GLY A 240 11.51 25.22 11.41
CA GLY A 240 10.96 24.36 12.45
C GLY A 240 9.54 24.80 12.87
N THR A 241 8.70 25.20 11.90
CA THR A 241 7.36 25.71 12.18
C THR A 241 6.31 24.94 11.39
N LEU A 242 5.33 24.41 12.11
CA LEU A 242 4.14 23.76 11.56
C LEU A 242 2.96 24.73 11.62
N TYR A 243 2.28 24.90 10.50
CA TYR A 243 1.07 25.71 10.36
C TYR A 243 -0.13 24.82 10.09
N TYR A 244 -1.26 25.17 10.68
CA TYR A 244 -2.52 24.46 10.49
C TYR A 244 -3.70 25.44 10.47
N LYS A 245 -4.65 25.21 9.57
CA LYS A 245 -5.92 25.93 9.51
C LYS A 245 -7.03 25.03 10.06
N PRO A 246 -7.53 25.30 11.29
CA PRO A 246 -8.46 24.38 11.94
C PRO A 246 -9.78 24.22 11.19
N LEU A 247 -10.36 23.02 11.33
CA LEU A 247 -11.74 22.77 10.92
C LEU A 247 -12.73 23.61 11.76
N ALA A 248 -13.93 23.85 11.23
CA ALA A 248 -14.96 24.57 11.96
C ALA A 248 -15.28 23.88 13.30
N GLY A 249 -15.24 24.65 14.39
CA GLY A 249 -15.51 24.15 15.75
C GLY A 249 -14.36 23.39 16.40
N GLN A 250 -13.21 23.23 15.74
CA GLN A 250 -12.03 22.58 16.33
C GLN A 250 -11.35 23.50 17.35
N ASN A 251 -11.08 22.98 18.54
CA ASN A 251 -10.43 23.74 19.61
C ASN A 251 -8.93 23.43 19.67
N MET A 252 -8.10 24.39 19.26
CA MET A 252 -6.64 24.24 19.20
C MET A 252 -5.95 24.02 20.55
N SER A 253 -6.62 24.29 21.66
CA SER A 253 -6.07 24.00 23.00
C SER A 253 -6.19 22.52 23.40
N SER A 254 -7.06 21.75 22.72
CA SER A 254 -7.32 20.34 23.02
C SER A 254 -7.22 19.42 21.81
N VAL A 255 -6.88 19.97 20.63
CA VAL A 255 -6.67 19.17 19.41
C VAL A 255 -5.47 18.26 19.57
N SER A 256 -5.61 17.02 19.15
CA SER A 256 -4.49 16.09 19.06
C SER A 256 -3.85 16.21 17.68
N VAL A 257 -2.58 16.59 17.64
CA VAL A 257 -1.81 16.70 16.40
C VAL A 257 -0.56 15.82 16.49
N GLU A 258 -0.41 14.94 15.53
CA GLU A 258 0.69 13.99 15.43
C GLU A 258 1.47 14.24 14.13
N LEU A 259 2.74 14.66 14.24
CA LEU A 259 3.65 14.87 13.11
C LEU A 259 4.61 13.69 12.98
N PRO A 260 4.55 12.92 11.88
CA PRO A 260 5.45 11.81 11.65
C PRO A 260 6.92 12.19 11.58
N ARG A 261 7.78 11.28 12.06
CA ARG A 261 9.23 11.37 11.98
C ARG A 261 9.88 10.08 11.50
N LEU A 262 9.13 8.99 11.48
CA LEU A 262 9.58 7.69 10.96
C LEU A 262 8.84 7.33 9.68
N GLN A 263 9.54 6.64 8.77
CA GLN A 263 8.95 6.09 7.56
C GLN A 263 8.50 4.64 7.77
N SER A 264 9.14 3.88 8.64
CA SER A 264 8.70 2.53 9.01
C SER A 264 8.63 2.36 10.52
N LEU A 265 7.88 1.37 10.99
CA LEU A 265 7.68 1.06 12.41
C LEU A 265 8.32 -0.26 12.78
N VAL A 266 8.13 -1.28 11.96
CA VAL A 266 8.64 -2.64 12.16
C VAL A 266 9.21 -3.16 10.84
N ASN A 267 10.43 -3.66 10.90
CA ASN A 267 11.08 -4.34 9.79
C ASN A 267 11.50 -5.74 10.28
N VAL A 268 10.82 -6.77 9.77
CA VAL A 268 11.14 -8.16 10.04
C VAL A 268 11.93 -8.70 8.86
N GLY A 269 13.19 -9.04 9.08
CA GLY A 269 13.99 -9.56 7.98
C GLY A 269 15.41 -9.94 8.40
N GLY A 270 15.82 -11.11 7.98
CA GLY A 270 17.19 -11.61 8.10
C GLY A 270 17.94 -11.55 6.78
N THR A 271 18.63 -12.63 6.48
CA THR A 271 19.25 -12.92 5.18
C THR A 271 18.63 -14.18 4.59
N TYR A 272 18.91 -14.50 3.33
CA TYR A 272 18.45 -15.77 2.75
C TYR A 272 19.08 -17.01 3.42
N GLY A 273 20.25 -16.87 4.03
CA GLY A 273 20.91 -17.94 4.79
C GLY A 273 20.40 -18.05 6.23
N GLU A 274 20.03 -16.92 6.82
CA GLU A 274 19.56 -16.78 8.19
C GLU A 274 18.31 -15.88 8.21
N PRO A 275 17.14 -16.40 7.80
CA PRO A 275 15.90 -15.62 7.80
C PRO A 275 15.41 -15.36 9.23
N ALA A 276 14.65 -14.28 9.41
CA ALA A 276 13.88 -14.08 10.63
C ALA A 276 12.70 -15.06 10.67
N HIS A 277 12.34 -15.60 11.82
CA HIS A 277 11.30 -16.62 11.89
C HIS A 277 10.60 -16.72 13.25
N HIS A 278 9.42 -17.38 13.26
CA HIS A 278 8.66 -17.64 14.49
C HIS A 278 8.43 -16.38 15.33
N LEU A 279 7.81 -15.36 14.69
CA LEU A 279 7.45 -14.10 15.32
C LEU A 279 5.95 -13.85 15.18
N THR A 280 5.30 -13.46 16.27
CA THR A 280 3.87 -13.10 16.26
C THR A 280 3.67 -11.70 16.85
N PHE A 281 2.82 -10.90 16.19
CA PHE A 281 2.36 -9.59 16.67
C PHE A 281 0.85 -9.64 16.86
N SER A 282 0.36 -9.32 18.06
CA SER A 282 -1.06 -9.46 18.39
C SER A 282 -1.60 -8.30 19.23
N GLY A 283 -2.72 -7.73 18.81
CA GLY A 283 -3.42 -6.70 19.58
C GLY A 283 -2.75 -5.33 19.60
N ILE A 284 -1.83 -5.05 18.67
CA ILE A 284 -1.03 -3.81 18.62
C ILE A 284 -1.58 -2.86 17.55
N THR A 285 -1.59 -1.56 17.85
CA THR A 285 -1.86 -0.52 16.86
C THR A 285 -0.56 0.05 16.33
N PHE A 286 -0.36 0.03 15.01
CA PHE A 286 0.74 0.65 14.28
C PHE A 286 0.25 1.89 13.55
N THR A 287 0.88 3.06 13.76
CA THR A 287 0.37 4.34 13.25
C THR A 287 1.45 5.41 13.07
N GLY A 288 1.11 6.50 12.37
CA GLY A 288 1.88 7.74 12.42
C GLY A 288 3.18 7.73 11.62
N THR A 289 3.19 7.19 10.42
CA THR A 289 4.35 7.24 9.51
C THR A 289 4.20 8.28 8.41
N SER A 290 5.30 8.59 7.71
CA SER A 290 5.34 9.44 6.52
C SER A 290 6.42 8.96 5.58
N TRP A 291 6.14 8.94 4.28
CA TRP A 291 7.13 8.59 3.26
C TRP A 291 7.49 9.81 2.40
N LEU A 292 8.77 10.19 2.39
CA LEU A 292 9.26 11.39 1.72
C LEU A 292 9.68 11.16 0.24
N GLY A 293 9.58 9.93 -0.27
CA GLY A 293 9.99 9.60 -1.64
C GLY A 293 9.50 10.58 -2.71
N PRO A 294 8.20 10.91 -2.76
CA PRO A 294 7.65 11.84 -3.76
C PRO A 294 8.19 13.27 -3.67
N SER A 295 8.64 13.71 -2.49
CA SER A 295 9.23 15.05 -2.27
C SER A 295 10.72 15.11 -2.62
N SER A 296 11.35 14.00 -2.96
CA SER A 296 12.73 13.95 -3.44
C SER A 296 12.82 14.28 -4.94
N ASN A 297 14.02 14.54 -5.43
CA ASN A 297 14.26 14.76 -6.86
C ASN A 297 13.89 13.56 -7.76
N GLN A 298 13.59 12.40 -7.19
CA GLN A 298 13.07 11.24 -7.90
C GLN A 298 11.56 11.35 -8.18
N GLY A 299 10.83 12.11 -7.36
CA GLY A 299 9.37 12.20 -7.44
C GLY A 299 8.67 10.86 -7.23
N TYR A 300 7.47 10.76 -7.80
CA TYR A 300 6.72 9.51 -7.83
C TYR A 300 6.06 9.34 -9.20
N ALA A 301 6.75 8.68 -10.09
CA ALA A 301 6.25 8.35 -11.43
C ALA A 301 5.54 7.00 -11.38
N ASP A 302 4.30 7.04 -10.91
CA ASP A 302 3.44 5.87 -10.65
C ASP A 302 3.33 4.96 -11.87
N GLN A 303 3.46 3.65 -11.63
CA GLN A 303 3.27 2.57 -12.61
C GLN A 303 2.23 1.57 -12.10
N GLN A 304 1.23 2.06 -11.39
CA GLN A 304 0.17 1.32 -10.67
C GLN A 304 0.66 0.57 -9.41
N THR A 305 -0.23 0.53 -8.44
CA THR A 305 -0.17 -0.32 -7.23
C THR A 305 1.14 -0.24 -6.44
N GLY A 306 1.72 0.95 -6.36
CA GLY A 306 2.93 1.22 -5.58
C GLY A 306 4.23 0.91 -6.32
N ALA A 307 4.19 0.41 -7.55
CA ALA A 307 5.36 0.37 -8.42
C ALA A 307 5.59 1.74 -9.05
N TYR A 308 6.82 2.23 -9.11
CA TYR A 308 7.14 3.53 -9.68
C TYR A 308 8.48 3.56 -10.38
N LEU A 309 8.59 4.42 -11.37
CA LEU A 309 9.82 4.68 -12.11
C LEU A 309 10.68 5.68 -11.35
N ALA A 310 11.95 5.35 -11.15
CA ALA A 310 12.96 6.22 -10.56
C ALA A 310 14.31 6.01 -11.26
N GLY A 311 15.26 6.90 -11.01
CA GLY A 311 16.56 6.90 -11.67
C GLY A 311 16.62 7.85 -12.84
N ASP A 312 17.82 8.03 -13.39
CA ASP A 312 18.08 8.87 -14.55
C ASP A 312 18.18 7.98 -15.80
N TRP A 313 17.38 8.30 -16.80
CA TRP A 313 17.25 7.53 -18.02
C TRP A 313 17.56 8.41 -19.23
N ASN A 314 18.15 7.83 -20.25
CA ASN A 314 18.43 8.54 -21.49
C ASN A 314 17.14 8.65 -22.33
N TRP A 315 16.21 9.52 -21.88
CA TRP A 315 14.94 9.72 -22.53
C TRP A 315 15.09 10.34 -23.94
N PRO A 316 14.19 10.02 -24.89
CA PRO A 316 14.14 10.67 -26.18
C PRO A 316 13.68 12.13 -26.04
N SER A 317 13.43 12.82 -27.15
CA SER A 317 12.88 14.17 -27.10
C SER A 317 11.58 14.21 -26.30
N PHE A 318 11.41 15.28 -25.52
CA PHE A 318 10.24 15.45 -24.66
C PHE A 318 8.93 15.27 -25.45
N ASP A 319 7.94 14.66 -24.83
CA ASP A 319 6.62 14.34 -25.40
C ASP A 319 6.60 13.24 -26.49
N SER A 320 7.72 12.66 -26.87
CA SER A 320 7.77 11.62 -27.90
C SER A 320 7.46 10.20 -27.39
N CYS A 321 7.30 10.02 -26.07
CA CYS A 321 7.15 8.71 -25.41
C CYS A 321 5.95 8.64 -24.46
N HIS A 322 4.89 9.42 -24.70
CA HIS A 322 3.71 9.45 -23.81
C HIS A 322 2.73 8.26 -23.99
N ASN A 323 2.99 7.37 -24.95
CA ASN A 323 2.31 6.09 -25.15
C ASN A 323 3.29 4.91 -25.17
N GLY A 324 4.36 5.03 -24.37
CA GLY A 324 5.46 4.07 -24.37
C GLY A 324 6.46 4.26 -25.50
N CYS A 325 7.68 3.84 -25.28
CA CYS A 325 8.78 3.84 -26.26
C CYS A 325 9.86 2.86 -25.80
N THR A 326 10.86 2.61 -26.65
CA THR A 326 11.95 1.67 -26.34
C THR A 326 12.67 2.01 -25.02
N GLN A 327 12.89 3.30 -24.73
CA GLN A 327 13.54 3.73 -23.48
C GLN A 327 12.65 3.48 -22.25
N PHE A 328 11.34 3.62 -22.38
CA PHE A 328 10.41 3.26 -21.30
C PHE A 328 10.43 1.76 -21.02
N GLU A 329 10.45 0.93 -22.07
CA GLU A 329 10.58 -0.51 -21.89
C GLU A 329 11.96 -0.89 -21.28
N ALA A 330 13.04 -0.15 -21.59
CA ALA A 330 14.33 -0.30 -20.94
C ALA A 330 14.28 -0.04 -19.42
N ALA A 331 13.42 0.88 -18.99
CA ALA A 331 13.26 1.21 -17.58
C ALA A 331 12.41 0.18 -16.81
N ARG A 332 11.53 -0.57 -17.48
CA ARG A 332 10.58 -1.50 -16.86
C ARG A 332 11.23 -2.54 -15.93
N PRO A 333 12.33 -3.21 -16.25
CA PRO A 333 12.99 -4.17 -15.35
C PRO A 333 13.57 -3.55 -14.07
N HIS A 334 13.63 -2.22 -13.99
CA HIS A 334 14.25 -1.47 -12.90
C HIS A 334 13.25 -0.69 -12.05
N TRP A 335 11.94 -0.83 -12.26
CA TRP A 335 10.94 -0.17 -11.44
C TRP A 335 11.16 -0.48 -9.96
N ARG A 336 10.86 0.49 -9.13
CA ARG A 336 10.94 0.38 -7.68
C ARG A 336 9.55 0.16 -7.10
N GLN A 337 9.49 -0.36 -5.89
CA GLN A 337 8.26 -0.45 -5.13
C GLN A 337 8.26 0.55 -3.98
N MET A 338 7.09 1.07 -3.67
CA MET A 338 6.87 1.89 -2.49
C MET A 338 7.19 1.07 -1.25
N PRO A 339 7.98 1.62 -0.29
CA PRO A 339 8.20 0.95 0.99
C PRO A 339 6.91 0.87 1.80
N ALA A 340 6.87 -0.01 2.79
CA ALA A 340 5.76 -0.14 3.71
C ALA A 340 6.10 0.33 5.12
N ALA A 341 5.09 0.65 5.91
CA ALA A 341 5.26 1.02 7.31
C ALA A 341 5.66 -0.18 8.18
N VAL A 342 5.15 -1.36 7.81
CA VAL A 342 5.58 -2.66 8.37
C VAL A 342 6.06 -3.53 7.22
N GLN A 343 7.28 -4.03 7.29
CA GLN A 343 7.91 -4.79 6.21
C GLN A 343 8.37 -6.16 6.68
N VAL A 344 8.16 -7.18 5.83
CA VAL A 344 8.57 -8.57 6.07
C VAL A 344 9.26 -9.10 4.82
N SER A 345 10.51 -9.53 4.90
CA SER A 345 11.24 -10.17 3.81
C SER A 345 12.41 -10.98 4.36
N ALA A 346 12.92 -11.95 3.62
CA ALA A 346 13.88 -12.92 4.13
C ALA A 346 13.46 -13.44 5.52
N ALA A 347 12.21 -13.94 5.57
CA ALA A 347 11.57 -14.34 6.83
C ALA A 347 10.53 -15.45 6.58
N HIS A 348 10.26 -16.25 7.61
CA HIS A 348 9.19 -17.25 7.55
C HIS A 348 8.48 -17.43 8.90
N THR A 349 7.25 -17.96 8.84
CA THR A 349 6.43 -18.21 10.05
C THR A 349 6.25 -16.93 10.88
N ILE A 350 5.72 -15.87 10.19
CA ILE A 350 5.44 -14.58 10.82
C ILE A 350 3.94 -14.35 10.83
N THR A 351 3.39 -13.93 11.96
CA THR A 351 1.95 -13.69 12.12
C THR A 351 1.67 -12.29 12.65
N PHE A 352 0.78 -11.57 11.96
CA PHE A 352 0.13 -10.36 12.46
C PHE A 352 -1.35 -10.67 12.67
N THR A 353 -1.83 -10.50 13.89
CA THR A 353 -3.22 -10.84 14.22
C THR A 353 -3.84 -9.84 15.19
N ASP A 354 -5.15 -9.66 15.11
CA ASP A 354 -5.93 -8.83 16.04
C ASP A 354 -5.39 -7.40 16.20
N SER A 355 -4.71 -6.90 15.17
CA SER A 355 -3.92 -5.67 15.20
C SER A 355 -4.54 -4.58 14.32
N ARG A 356 -4.04 -3.34 14.43
CA ARG A 356 -4.47 -2.21 13.63
C ARG A 356 -3.27 -1.55 12.95
N PHE A 357 -3.42 -1.29 11.65
CA PHE A 357 -2.46 -0.59 10.80
C PHE A 357 -3.18 0.63 10.24
N VAL A 358 -3.05 1.77 10.91
CA VAL A 358 -3.90 2.95 10.63
C VAL A 358 -3.10 4.24 10.59
N ASN A 359 -3.52 5.19 9.75
CA ASN A 359 -2.85 6.48 9.60
C ASN A 359 -1.36 6.31 9.25
N LEU A 360 -1.09 5.69 8.12
CA LEU A 360 0.25 5.40 7.63
C LEU A 360 0.52 6.18 6.33
N GLY A 361 1.72 6.71 6.19
CA GLY A 361 2.08 7.63 5.11
C GLY A 361 2.40 6.96 3.76
N GLN A 362 2.36 5.64 3.70
CA GLN A 362 2.64 4.81 2.53
C GLN A 362 1.85 3.51 2.61
N THR A 363 2.26 2.47 1.87
CA THR A 363 1.70 1.11 2.02
C THR A 363 1.77 0.67 3.49
N ALA A 364 0.70 0.07 3.98
CA ALA A 364 0.64 -0.33 5.39
C ALA A 364 1.56 -1.53 5.68
N ILE A 365 1.41 -2.63 4.94
CA ILE A 365 2.20 -3.86 5.11
C ILE A 365 2.81 -4.28 3.77
N GLY A 366 4.12 -4.47 3.73
CA GLY A 366 4.86 -5.03 2.62
C GLY A 366 5.41 -6.41 2.96
N ILE A 367 5.16 -7.40 2.11
CA ILE A 367 5.60 -8.79 2.31
C ILE A 367 6.39 -9.23 1.10
N GLY A 368 7.69 -9.50 1.28
CA GLY A 368 8.56 -9.93 0.20
C GLY A 368 8.80 -8.85 -0.87
N ASN A 369 8.76 -7.57 -0.49
CA ASN A 369 8.96 -6.43 -1.40
C ASN A 369 9.81 -5.30 -0.79
N ASP A 370 10.39 -5.50 0.39
CA ASP A 370 11.27 -4.52 1.03
C ASP A 370 12.65 -4.49 0.37
N ALA A 371 12.94 -3.44 -0.35
CA ALA A 371 14.22 -3.24 -1.03
C ALA A 371 15.42 -3.07 -0.08
N GLY A 372 15.19 -2.79 1.20
CA GLY A 372 16.22 -2.57 2.22
C GLY A 372 16.52 -3.78 3.11
N ALA A 373 15.75 -4.87 3.03
CA ALA A 373 15.83 -5.97 4.00
C ALA A 373 17.06 -6.88 3.81
N HIS A 374 17.65 -6.91 2.62
CA HIS A 374 18.83 -7.72 2.33
C HIS A 374 19.69 -7.12 1.21
N THR A 375 20.86 -7.72 0.97
CA THR A 375 21.87 -7.18 0.03
C THR A 375 21.44 -7.12 -1.43
N SER A 376 20.47 -7.95 -1.86
CA SER A 376 19.94 -7.91 -3.23
C SER A 376 19.14 -6.63 -3.51
N GLY A 377 18.68 -5.95 -2.48
CA GLY A 377 17.87 -4.74 -2.59
C GLY A 377 16.44 -4.97 -3.09
N VAL A 378 16.00 -6.21 -3.23
CA VAL A 378 14.64 -6.56 -3.72
C VAL A 378 13.66 -6.89 -2.61
N GLY A 379 14.15 -7.36 -1.46
CA GLY A 379 13.31 -7.65 -0.30
C GLY A 379 12.40 -8.87 -0.48
N LEU A 380 12.94 -9.97 -0.99
CA LEU A 380 12.23 -11.21 -1.28
C LEU A 380 12.35 -12.25 -0.15
N GLY A 381 11.85 -13.45 -0.40
CA GLY A 381 12.04 -14.61 0.46
C GLY A 381 11.14 -14.60 1.70
N ALA A 382 9.91 -14.15 1.55
CA ALA A 382 8.88 -14.27 2.57
C ALA A 382 8.09 -15.58 2.38
N ALA A 383 8.02 -16.41 3.43
CA ALA A 383 7.33 -17.69 3.39
C ALA A 383 6.50 -17.92 4.67
N ASP A 384 5.33 -18.53 4.55
CA ASP A 384 4.45 -18.81 5.69
C ASP A 384 4.16 -17.54 6.52
N ILE A 385 3.62 -16.51 5.85
CA ILE A 385 3.26 -15.23 6.48
C ILE A 385 1.74 -15.14 6.60
N THR A 386 1.26 -14.80 7.79
CA THR A 386 -0.16 -14.63 8.06
C THR A 386 -0.48 -13.22 8.53
N VAL A 387 -1.48 -12.57 7.88
CA VAL A 387 -2.10 -11.33 8.34
C VAL A 387 -3.59 -11.59 8.50
N THR A 388 -4.09 -11.58 9.73
CA THR A 388 -5.47 -11.99 10.00
C THR A 388 -6.14 -11.16 11.09
N ARG A 389 -7.48 -11.10 11.05
CA ARG A 389 -8.34 -10.43 12.06
C ARG A 389 -7.87 -9.02 12.43
N SER A 390 -7.41 -8.28 11.42
CA SER A 390 -6.81 -6.96 11.62
C SER A 390 -7.57 -5.88 10.85
N GLU A 391 -7.45 -4.63 11.30
CA GLU A 391 -7.92 -3.45 10.59
C GLU A 391 -6.74 -2.78 9.88
N ILE A 392 -6.88 -2.53 8.58
CA ILE A 392 -5.93 -1.75 7.79
C ILE A 392 -6.70 -0.57 7.20
N ALA A 393 -6.43 0.65 7.67
CA ALA A 393 -7.25 1.79 7.30
C ALA A 393 -6.49 3.12 7.28
N ARG A 394 -6.99 4.07 6.48
CA ARG A 394 -6.47 5.43 6.39
C ARG A 394 -4.96 5.47 6.12
N SER A 395 -4.50 4.52 5.31
CA SER A 395 -3.15 4.57 4.74
C SER A 395 -3.13 5.53 3.55
N SER A 396 -2.06 6.30 3.42
CA SER A 396 -1.88 7.21 2.29
C SER A 396 -1.71 6.48 0.95
N ALA A 397 -1.40 5.18 1.00
CA ALA A 397 -1.30 4.30 -0.16
C ALA A 397 -2.00 2.96 0.08
N GLY A 398 -1.43 1.85 -0.39
CA GLY A 398 -2.03 0.51 -0.35
C GLY A 398 -2.14 -0.12 1.04
N GLY A 399 -2.92 -1.17 1.13
CA GLY A 399 -3.08 -1.96 2.35
C GLY A 399 -1.95 -2.98 2.51
N ILE A 400 -2.03 -4.11 1.82
CA ILE A 400 -1.07 -5.21 1.91
C ILE A 400 -0.53 -5.52 0.52
N LEU A 401 0.76 -5.27 0.30
CA LEU A 401 1.47 -5.59 -0.94
C LEU A 401 2.36 -6.81 -0.73
N VAL A 402 2.12 -7.86 -1.52
CA VAL A 402 2.87 -9.12 -1.46
C VAL A 402 3.61 -9.35 -2.76
N GLY A 403 4.91 -9.56 -2.66
CA GLY A 403 5.76 -9.92 -3.78
C GLY A 403 6.49 -8.74 -4.43
N GLY A 404 7.59 -9.05 -5.09
CA GLY A 404 8.40 -8.11 -5.85
C GLY A 404 7.92 -7.94 -7.28
N VAL A 405 8.55 -7.01 -8.02
CA VAL A 405 8.21 -6.71 -9.42
C VAL A 405 9.37 -6.89 -10.39
N ARG A 406 10.56 -7.22 -9.89
CA ARG A 406 11.79 -7.40 -10.68
C ARG A 406 12.09 -8.86 -10.99
N ALA A 407 13.12 -9.07 -11.80
CA ALA A 407 13.54 -10.39 -12.27
C ALA A 407 13.70 -11.43 -11.14
N ASP A 408 14.32 -11.06 -10.04
CA ASP A 408 14.50 -11.95 -8.88
C ASP A 408 13.18 -12.41 -8.24
N ALA A 409 12.10 -11.64 -8.40
CA ALA A 409 10.78 -12.02 -7.93
C ALA A 409 10.09 -13.02 -8.87
N HIS A 410 10.18 -12.79 -10.19
CA HIS A 410 9.45 -13.62 -11.16
C HIS A 410 10.26 -14.79 -11.73
N HIS A 411 11.59 -14.69 -11.77
CA HIS A 411 12.51 -15.75 -12.20
C HIS A 411 13.72 -15.77 -11.27
N PRO A 412 13.53 -16.14 -10.00
CA PRO A 412 14.61 -16.11 -9.02
C PRO A 412 15.72 -17.08 -9.37
N SER A 413 16.96 -16.66 -9.18
CA SER A 413 18.15 -17.51 -9.29
C SER A 413 18.35 -18.43 -8.09
N ASP A 414 17.65 -18.16 -6.98
CA ASP A 414 17.70 -18.90 -5.72
C ASP A 414 16.26 -19.14 -5.22
N GLN A 415 15.93 -20.39 -4.90
CA GLN A 415 14.60 -20.75 -4.39
C GLN A 415 14.25 -20.08 -3.07
N ARG A 416 15.24 -19.65 -2.29
CA ARG A 416 15.03 -18.89 -1.05
C ARG A 416 14.47 -17.49 -1.30
N MET A 417 14.52 -16.97 -2.52
CA MET A 417 13.91 -15.71 -2.93
C MET A 417 12.41 -15.82 -3.17
N VAL A 418 11.87 -17.02 -3.35
CA VAL A 418 10.45 -17.22 -3.68
C VAL A 418 9.56 -16.78 -2.51
N ASN A 419 8.67 -15.83 -2.79
CA ASN A 419 7.58 -15.49 -1.87
C ASN A 419 6.48 -16.55 -1.98
N ARG A 420 6.08 -17.17 -0.88
CA ARG A 420 5.14 -18.29 -0.90
C ARG A 420 4.39 -18.49 0.39
N ASP A 421 3.28 -19.23 0.31
CA ASP A 421 2.50 -19.65 1.48
C ASP A 421 2.01 -18.45 2.31
N ILE A 422 1.39 -17.47 1.63
CA ILE A 422 0.94 -16.22 2.26
C ILE A 422 -0.56 -16.27 2.51
N THR A 423 -0.98 -16.00 3.75
CA THR A 423 -2.39 -15.95 4.14
C THR A 423 -2.80 -14.56 4.61
N ILE A 424 -3.77 -13.96 3.92
CA ILE A 424 -4.39 -12.67 4.28
C ILE A 424 -5.88 -12.92 4.48
N SER A 425 -6.34 -12.98 5.74
CA SER A 425 -7.71 -13.42 5.97
C SER A 425 -8.41 -12.70 7.11
N ASN A 426 -9.73 -12.57 6.99
CA ASN A 426 -10.57 -11.98 8.03
C ASN A 426 -10.15 -10.55 8.43
N ASN A 427 -9.66 -9.75 7.50
CA ASN A 427 -9.28 -8.36 7.76
C ASN A 427 -10.35 -7.40 7.26
N ARG A 428 -10.42 -6.19 7.84
CA ARG A 428 -11.11 -5.03 7.30
C ARG A 428 -10.08 -4.05 6.74
N ILE A 429 -10.21 -3.74 5.45
CA ILE A 429 -9.25 -2.92 4.70
C ILE A 429 -10.02 -1.81 4.01
N HIS A 430 -9.83 -0.54 4.44
CA HIS A 430 -10.70 0.53 3.98
C HIS A 430 -10.09 1.93 4.09
N ASP A 431 -10.71 2.90 3.39
CA ASP A 431 -10.31 4.30 3.41
C ASP A 431 -8.82 4.49 3.08
N LEU A 432 -8.33 3.81 2.04
CA LEU A 432 -6.94 3.87 1.62
C LEU A 432 -6.72 4.89 0.51
N GLY A 433 -5.44 5.16 0.18
CA GLY A 433 -5.06 5.96 -0.99
C GLY A 433 -5.31 7.46 -0.83
N ALA A 434 -5.12 8.01 0.37
CA ALA A 434 -5.32 9.45 0.59
C ALA A 434 -4.38 10.32 -0.25
N ASP A 435 -3.12 9.90 -0.44
CA ASP A 435 -2.12 10.62 -1.24
C ASP A 435 -1.70 9.86 -2.50
N HIS A 436 -1.85 8.53 -2.54
CA HIS A 436 -1.46 7.69 -3.67
C HIS A 436 -2.67 6.89 -4.12
N ARG A 437 -3.45 7.44 -5.07
CA ARG A 437 -4.74 6.86 -5.45
C ARG A 437 -4.64 5.66 -6.38
N GLY A 438 -3.52 5.53 -7.14
CA GLY A 438 -3.29 4.42 -8.06
C GLY A 438 -2.95 3.08 -7.39
N ILE A 439 -3.53 2.80 -6.21
CA ILE A 439 -3.22 1.63 -5.36
C ILE A 439 -4.43 0.73 -5.16
N VAL A 440 -4.18 -0.47 -4.63
CA VAL A 440 -5.22 -1.44 -4.27
C VAL A 440 -5.13 -1.83 -2.80
N SER A 441 -6.19 -2.43 -2.27
CA SER A 441 -6.20 -2.89 -0.87
C SER A 441 -5.25 -4.04 -0.62
N VAL A 442 -5.27 -5.06 -1.47
CA VAL A 442 -4.37 -6.22 -1.44
C VAL A 442 -3.86 -6.46 -2.86
N LEU A 443 -2.54 -6.49 -3.02
CA LEU A 443 -1.86 -6.90 -4.24
C LEU A 443 -1.03 -8.15 -3.97
N THR A 444 -1.17 -9.17 -4.82
CA THR A 444 -0.21 -10.28 -4.90
C THR A 444 0.43 -10.27 -6.28
N THR A 445 1.74 -10.09 -6.37
CA THR A 445 2.48 -10.07 -7.63
C THR A 445 2.96 -11.47 -8.01
N TYR A 446 4.26 -11.70 -8.06
CA TYR A 446 4.90 -12.99 -8.33
C TYR A 446 5.04 -13.79 -7.03
N VAL A 447 3.97 -14.46 -6.66
CA VAL A 447 3.83 -15.21 -5.39
C VAL A 447 3.31 -16.60 -5.69
N THR A 448 3.82 -17.59 -5.00
CA THR A 448 3.34 -18.97 -5.06
C THR A 448 2.45 -19.28 -3.86
N ASN A 449 1.26 -19.85 -4.09
CA ASN A 449 0.41 -20.38 -3.02
C ASN A 449 -0.02 -19.31 -1.99
N SER A 450 -0.59 -18.19 -2.47
CA SER A 450 -1.23 -17.22 -1.56
C SER A 450 -2.73 -17.47 -1.42
N THR A 451 -3.26 -17.14 -0.24
CA THR A 451 -4.70 -17.17 0.04
C THR A 451 -5.15 -15.83 0.63
N VAL A 452 -5.96 -15.10 -0.13
CA VAL A 452 -6.61 -13.86 0.31
C VAL A 452 -8.10 -14.19 0.50
N ALA A 453 -8.55 -14.33 1.76
CA ALA A 453 -9.85 -14.92 2.02
C ALA A 453 -10.63 -14.20 3.12
N GLN A 454 -11.96 -14.10 2.93
CA GLN A 454 -12.84 -13.59 3.97
C GLN A 454 -12.48 -12.18 4.47
N ASN A 455 -11.92 -11.32 3.60
CA ASN A 455 -11.67 -9.93 3.93
C ASN A 455 -12.84 -9.05 3.50
N GLU A 456 -13.03 -7.92 4.18
CA GLU A 456 -13.90 -6.83 3.76
C GLU A 456 -13.05 -5.68 3.25
N VAL A 457 -13.36 -5.18 2.05
CA VAL A 457 -12.65 -4.08 1.39
C VAL A 457 -13.64 -3.03 0.95
N TYR A 458 -13.42 -1.74 1.32
CA TYR A 458 -14.33 -0.67 0.92
C TYR A 458 -13.67 0.72 0.92
N ASN A 459 -14.36 1.68 0.28
CA ASN A 459 -13.92 3.07 0.12
C ASN A 459 -12.53 3.17 -0.51
N MET A 460 -12.37 2.53 -1.68
CA MET A 460 -11.11 2.55 -2.42
C MET A 460 -11.17 3.54 -3.58
N PRO A 461 -10.14 4.37 -3.78
CA PRO A 461 -10.07 5.28 -4.91
C PRO A 461 -9.95 4.55 -6.26
N TYR A 462 -9.31 3.38 -6.26
CA TYR A 462 -9.04 2.54 -7.41
C TYR A 462 -9.58 1.12 -7.20
N SER A 463 -8.94 0.10 -7.77
CA SER A 463 -9.38 -1.29 -7.71
C SER A 463 -9.45 -1.84 -6.29
N GLY A 464 -10.36 -2.79 -6.06
CA GLY A 464 -10.51 -3.44 -4.77
C GLY A 464 -9.30 -4.31 -4.43
N MET A 465 -9.14 -5.43 -5.12
CA MET A 465 -8.00 -6.36 -4.97
C MET A 465 -7.37 -6.65 -6.31
N SER A 466 -6.04 -6.93 -6.31
CA SER A 466 -5.31 -7.30 -7.52
C SER A 466 -4.47 -8.54 -7.31
N ILE A 467 -4.41 -9.37 -8.35
CA ILE A 467 -3.65 -10.62 -8.40
C ILE A 467 -2.87 -10.72 -9.70
N GLY A 468 -1.56 -10.93 -9.60
CA GLY A 468 -0.63 -10.95 -10.72
C GLY A 468 0.01 -9.60 -11.01
N PHE A 469 1.00 -9.59 -11.90
CA PHE A 469 1.76 -8.40 -12.30
C PHE A 469 2.43 -8.60 -13.67
N GLY A 470 2.90 -7.51 -14.27
CA GLY A 470 3.84 -7.55 -15.40
C GLY A 470 3.21 -7.59 -16.79
N TRP A 471 1.88 -7.54 -16.91
CA TRP A 471 1.17 -7.44 -18.20
C TRP A 471 1.57 -8.48 -19.24
N GLY A 472 1.92 -9.71 -18.82
CA GLY A 472 2.36 -10.79 -19.71
C GLY A 472 3.82 -10.66 -20.20
N ALA A 473 4.52 -9.59 -19.87
CA ALA A 473 5.88 -9.33 -20.35
C ALA A 473 6.91 -10.33 -19.84
N ASN A 474 6.71 -10.85 -18.63
CA ASN A 474 7.63 -11.76 -17.96
C ASN A 474 7.20 -13.23 -18.00
N ASP A 475 6.04 -13.52 -18.56
CA ASP A 475 5.51 -14.88 -18.68
C ASP A 475 6.20 -15.69 -19.77
N ALA A 476 6.06 -17.01 -19.72
CA ALA A 476 6.68 -17.91 -20.70
C ALA A 476 6.24 -17.56 -22.14
N GLY A 477 7.20 -17.30 -23.00
CA GLY A 477 6.97 -16.81 -24.37
C GLY A 477 6.81 -15.31 -24.49
N GLY A 478 6.73 -14.56 -23.39
CA GLY A 478 6.63 -13.10 -23.36
C GLY A 478 5.42 -12.54 -24.09
N SER A 479 5.45 -11.25 -24.41
CA SER A 479 4.43 -10.54 -25.17
C SER A 479 5.00 -9.97 -26.47
N ASN A 480 4.36 -10.23 -27.60
CA ASN A 480 4.77 -9.66 -28.89
C ASN A 480 4.57 -8.15 -28.91
N HIS A 481 3.56 -7.65 -28.20
CA HIS A 481 3.34 -6.22 -28.04
C HIS A 481 4.55 -5.50 -27.45
N TYR A 482 5.10 -6.02 -26.34
CA TYR A 482 6.32 -5.47 -25.72
C TYR A 482 7.59 -5.81 -26.52
N ALA A 483 7.63 -6.93 -27.25
CA ALA A 483 8.71 -7.24 -28.19
C ALA A 483 8.83 -6.17 -29.28
N ASN A 484 7.70 -5.76 -29.85
CA ASN A 484 7.65 -4.72 -30.89
C ASN A 484 8.09 -3.34 -30.38
N ARG A 485 8.09 -3.13 -29.07
CA ARG A 485 8.59 -1.92 -28.40
C ARG A 485 10.03 -2.06 -27.91
N GLY A 486 10.67 -3.21 -28.13
CA GLY A 486 12.06 -3.45 -27.83
C GLY A 486 12.35 -3.86 -26.38
N LEU A 487 11.35 -4.28 -25.59
CA LEU A 487 11.56 -4.72 -24.19
C LEU A 487 12.65 -5.81 -24.09
N TYR A 488 12.61 -6.79 -24.98
CA TYR A 488 13.54 -7.93 -24.93
C TYR A 488 14.96 -7.62 -25.44
N ASN A 489 15.28 -6.36 -25.72
CA ASN A 489 16.64 -5.89 -25.83
C ASN A 489 17.26 -5.61 -24.45
N TYR A 490 16.44 -5.51 -23.38
CA TYR A 490 16.84 -5.09 -22.03
C TYR A 490 16.59 -6.14 -20.96
N GLN A 491 15.74 -7.10 -21.24
CA GLN A 491 15.53 -8.28 -20.40
C GLN A 491 15.37 -9.53 -21.27
N PRO A 492 15.59 -10.74 -20.75
CA PRO A 492 15.31 -11.96 -21.47
C PRO A 492 13.82 -12.08 -21.85
N ARG A 493 13.53 -12.67 -23.01
CA ARG A 493 12.22 -13.25 -23.29
C ARG A 493 12.19 -14.62 -22.65
N TYR A 494 11.59 -14.72 -21.49
CA TYR A 494 11.60 -15.94 -20.69
C TYR A 494 10.84 -17.07 -21.39
N THR A 495 11.33 -18.31 -21.21
CA THR A 495 10.70 -19.53 -21.74
C THR A 495 10.09 -20.39 -20.65
N THR A 496 10.36 -20.05 -19.39
CA THR A 496 9.84 -20.72 -18.19
C THR A 496 8.74 -19.88 -17.55
N PRO A 497 7.81 -20.50 -16.82
CA PRO A 497 6.81 -19.78 -16.03
C PRO A 497 7.44 -18.89 -14.96
N THR A 498 6.73 -17.84 -14.57
CA THR A 498 7.04 -17.04 -13.38
C THR A 498 6.72 -17.83 -12.10
N THR A 499 7.06 -17.26 -10.94
CA THR A 499 6.68 -17.82 -9.63
C THR A 499 5.20 -17.62 -9.28
N ALA A 500 4.44 -16.85 -10.08
CA ALA A 500 3.02 -16.63 -9.83
C ALA A 500 2.20 -17.91 -10.13
N SER A 501 1.72 -18.58 -9.08
CA SER A 501 0.91 -19.79 -9.24
C SER A 501 0.12 -20.11 -7.97
N ASN A 502 -1.01 -20.81 -8.17
CA ASN A 502 -1.86 -21.32 -7.09
C ASN A 502 -2.32 -20.23 -6.08
N ASN A 503 -2.59 -19.03 -6.58
CA ASN A 503 -3.05 -17.91 -5.76
C ASN A 503 -4.58 -17.88 -5.70
N ARG A 504 -5.15 -17.51 -4.56
CA ARG A 504 -6.59 -17.64 -4.29
C ARG A 504 -7.17 -16.35 -3.72
N LEU A 505 -8.24 -15.85 -4.33
CA LEU A 505 -9.12 -14.81 -3.79
C LEU A 505 -10.47 -15.45 -3.48
N VAL A 506 -10.80 -15.71 -2.20
CA VAL A 506 -11.95 -16.55 -1.85
C VAL A 506 -12.80 -15.92 -0.74
N GLY A 507 -14.09 -15.75 -1.00
CA GLY A 507 -15.04 -15.32 0.01
C GLY A 507 -14.84 -13.90 0.52
N ASN A 508 -14.22 -13.01 -0.25
CA ASN A 508 -14.05 -11.62 0.14
C ASN A 508 -15.30 -10.80 -0.18
N TYR A 509 -15.61 -9.83 0.67
CA TYR A 509 -16.63 -8.81 0.43
C TYR A 509 -15.96 -7.51 0.04
N ILE A 510 -16.16 -7.06 -1.19
CA ILE A 510 -15.48 -5.92 -1.80
C ILE A 510 -16.54 -4.94 -2.30
N HIS A 511 -16.55 -3.71 -1.77
CA HIS A 511 -17.59 -2.75 -2.11
C HIS A 511 -17.12 -1.30 -2.07
N ASP A 512 -17.83 -0.44 -2.78
CA ASP A 512 -17.50 1.00 -2.85
C ASP A 512 -16.06 1.24 -3.28
N VAL A 513 -15.66 0.60 -4.38
CA VAL A 513 -14.33 0.72 -4.99
C VAL A 513 -14.40 1.49 -6.31
N MET A 514 -13.27 1.85 -6.89
CA MET A 514 -13.18 2.67 -8.11
C MET A 514 -13.80 4.06 -7.96
N GLN A 515 -13.67 4.68 -6.78
CA GLN A 515 -14.37 5.92 -6.47
C GLN A 515 -13.79 7.16 -7.18
N GLN A 516 -12.53 7.12 -7.59
CA GLN A 516 -11.83 8.29 -8.14
C GLN A 516 -11.11 8.01 -9.46
N MET A 517 -10.64 6.78 -9.68
CA MET A 517 -9.82 6.40 -10.83
C MET A 517 -10.57 5.46 -11.77
N ASN A 518 -9.95 5.14 -12.90
CA ASN A 518 -10.52 4.34 -13.98
C ASN A 518 -9.59 3.17 -14.31
N ASP A 519 -9.95 2.40 -15.34
CA ASP A 519 -9.16 1.29 -15.86
C ASP A 519 -8.80 0.26 -14.77
N GLY A 520 -9.83 -0.14 -14.04
CA GLY A 520 -9.73 -1.09 -12.94
C GLY A 520 -11.10 -1.68 -12.60
N GLY A 521 -11.16 -2.49 -11.56
CA GLY A 521 -12.38 -3.18 -11.16
C GLY A 521 -12.40 -3.60 -9.71
N CYS A 522 -13.44 -4.31 -9.34
CA CYS A 522 -13.52 -4.91 -8.02
C CYS A 522 -12.38 -5.90 -7.79
N ILE A 523 -12.17 -6.80 -8.74
CA ILE A 523 -11.04 -7.73 -8.80
C ILE A 523 -10.32 -7.52 -10.13
N TYR A 524 -9.02 -7.28 -10.07
CA TYR A 524 -8.15 -6.94 -11.18
C TYR A 524 -7.02 -7.98 -11.32
N THR A 525 -6.80 -8.51 -12.52
CA THR A 525 -5.81 -9.56 -12.77
C THR A 525 -4.82 -9.16 -13.85
N LEU A 526 -3.57 -9.63 -13.70
CA LEU A 526 -2.46 -9.39 -14.63
C LEU A 526 -1.59 -10.65 -14.78
N GLY A 527 -1.04 -10.88 -15.99
CA GLY A 527 -0.08 -11.94 -16.22
C GLY A 527 -0.64 -13.36 -16.03
N TRP A 528 0.22 -14.35 -16.14
CA TRP A 528 -0.15 -15.75 -15.97
C TRP A 528 -0.18 -16.16 -14.50
N ASN A 529 -1.20 -16.88 -14.10
CA ASN A 529 -1.33 -17.41 -12.75
C ASN A 529 -1.95 -18.83 -12.79
N PRO A 530 -1.17 -19.85 -13.14
CA PRO A 530 -1.66 -21.23 -13.19
C PRO A 530 -2.28 -21.66 -11.87
N SER A 531 -3.42 -22.33 -11.94
CA SER A 531 -4.21 -22.78 -10.78
C SER A 531 -4.76 -21.64 -9.89
N ALA A 532 -4.80 -20.41 -10.38
CA ALA A 532 -5.42 -19.31 -9.65
C ALA A 532 -6.94 -19.51 -9.50
N LEU A 533 -7.48 -19.17 -8.34
CA LEU A 533 -8.90 -19.31 -8.03
C LEU A 533 -9.47 -18.01 -7.49
N ILE A 534 -10.49 -17.49 -8.15
CA ILE A 534 -11.31 -16.34 -7.72
C ILE A 534 -12.72 -16.89 -7.48
N SER A 535 -13.10 -17.12 -6.21
CA SER A 535 -14.32 -17.86 -5.90
C SER A 535 -15.07 -17.31 -4.70
N ARG A 536 -16.39 -17.34 -4.78
CA ARG A 536 -17.30 -16.96 -3.69
C ARG A 536 -17.08 -15.54 -3.16
N ASN A 537 -16.54 -14.63 -3.99
CA ASN A 537 -16.41 -13.22 -3.63
C ASN A 537 -17.72 -12.49 -3.93
N HIS A 538 -18.04 -11.49 -3.11
CA HIS A 538 -19.15 -10.57 -3.37
C HIS A 538 -18.58 -9.18 -3.69
N CYS A 539 -18.73 -8.78 -4.93
CA CYS A 539 -18.40 -7.43 -5.43
C CYS A 539 -19.66 -6.57 -5.47
N LEU A 540 -19.62 -5.37 -4.86
CA LEU A 540 -20.77 -4.49 -4.77
C LEU A 540 -20.38 -3.03 -4.99
N ARG A 541 -21.05 -2.34 -5.89
CA ARG A 541 -20.87 -0.89 -6.17
C ARG A 541 -19.43 -0.52 -6.57
N THR A 542 -19.13 -0.69 -7.85
CA THR A 542 -17.84 -0.32 -8.46
C THR A 542 -17.87 1.05 -9.16
N ASN A 543 -18.79 1.94 -8.76
CA ASN A 543 -18.95 3.26 -9.39
C ASN A 543 -19.10 3.21 -10.94
N GLY A 544 -19.80 2.16 -11.44
CA GLY A 544 -19.96 1.93 -12.88
C GLY A 544 -18.77 1.26 -13.58
N HIS A 545 -17.69 0.93 -12.84
CA HIS A 545 -16.52 0.21 -13.35
C HIS A 545 -16.70 -1.31 -13.29
N PHE A 546 -15.65 -2.05 -13.66
CA PHE A 546 -15.69 -3.50 -13.85
C PHE A 546 -15.87 -4.28 -12.54
N GLY A 547 -16.56 -5.41 -12.61
CA GLY A 547 -16.58 -6.41 -11.54
C GLY A 547 -15.29 -7.21 -11.51
N LEU A 548 -15.09 -8.07 -12.51
CA LEU A 548 -13.87 -8.84 -12.73
C LEU A 548 -13.16 -8.31 -13.99
N TYR A 549 -11.91 -7.90 -13.86
CA TYR A 549 -11.13 -7.36 -14.96
C TYR A 549 -9.90 -8.22 -15.25
N PHE A 550 -9.93 -8.90 -16.39
CA PHE A 550 -8.78 -9.59 -16.97
C PHE A 550 -7.99 -8.62 -17.83
N ASP A 551 -6.97 -8.00 -17.25
CA ASP A 551 -6.11 -7.06 -17.97
C ASP A 551 -4.96 -7.81 -18.66
N GLU A 552 -4.09 -7.09 -19.34
CA GLU A 552 -3.06 -7.60 -20.25
C GLU A 552 -2.27 -8.77 -19.65
N GLY A 553 -2.09 -9.81 -20.47
CA GLY A 553 -1.38 -11.02 -20.10
C GLY A 553 -2.14 -11.97 -19.17
N SER A 554 -3.30 -11.59 -18.64
CA SER A 554 -4.07 -12.46 -17.73
C SER A 554 -4.36 -13.82 -18.36
N LYS A 555 -3.95 -14.92 -17.68
CA LYS A 555 -4.11 -16.27 -18.18
C LYS A 555 -4.22 -17.30 -17.06
N TYR A 556 -4.97 -18.37 -17.31
CA TYR A 556 -5.15 -19.53 -16.42
C TYR A 556 -5.91 -19.23 -15.12
N TYR A 557 -6.73 -18.19 -15.09
CA TYR A 557 -7.60 -17.90 -13.94
C TYR A 557 -8.89 -18.71 -13.98
N LYS A 558 -9.28 -19.24 -12.84
CA LYS A 558 -10.62 -19.78 -12.63
C LYS A 558 -11.43 -18.81 -11.78
N ALA A 559 -12.57 -18.33 -12.29
CA ALA A 559 -13.51 -17.48 -11.58
C ALA A 559 -14.86 -18.18 -11.49
N ASP A 560 -15.24 -18.64 -10.30
CA ASP A 560 -16.49 -19.37 -10.11
C ASP A 560 -17.25 -18.93 -8.86
N ASN A 561 -18.56 -19.03 -8.94
CA ASN A 561 -19.47 -18.75 -7.80
C ASN A 561 -19.29 -17.35 -7.19
N ASN A 562 -18.90 -16.33 -7.95
CA ASN A 562 -18.82 -14.96 -7.47
C ASN A 562 -20.13 -14.22 -7.71
N VAL A 563 -20.42 -13.21 -6.89
CA VAL A 563 -21.57 -12.30 -7.02
C VAL A 563 -21.07 -10.90 -7.37
N PHE A 564 -21.59 -10.33 -8.45
CA PHE A 564 -21.32 -8.97 -8.92
C PHE A 564 -22.59 -8.14 -8.91
N SER A 565 -22.74 -7.30 -7.87
CA SER A 565 -23.93 -6.48 -7.63
C SER A 565 -23.63 -5.01 -7.91
N ASN A 566 -24.46 -4.35 -8.72
CA ASN A 566 -24.27 -2.93 -9.05
C ASN A 566 -22.86 -2.60 -9.54
N THR A 567 -22.33 -3.47 -10.40
CA THR A 567 -21.09 -3.24 -11.14
C THR A 567 -21.45 -2.73 -12.54
N GLY A 568 -20.51 -2.13 -13.24
CA GLY A 568 -20.62 -1.88 -14.67
C GLY A 568 -20.58 -3.19 -15.47
N THR A 569 -19.64 -3.38 -16.38
CA THR A 569 -19.41 -4.71 -17.00
C THR A 569 -18.95 -5.69 -15.92
N TRP A 570 -19.68 -6.80 -15.72
CA TRP A 570 -19.38 -7.71 -14.60
C TRP A 570 -18.10 -8.51 -14.80
N ALA A 571 -17.75 -8.85 -16.05
CA ALA A 571 -16.49 -9.47 -16.42
C ALA A 571 -15.99 -8.88 -17.73
N THR A 572 -14.79 -8.35 -17.74
CA THR A 572 -14.19 -7.76 -18.93
C THR A 572 -12.76 -8.23 -19.13
N ALA A 573 -12.33 -8.25 -20.37
CA ALA A 573 -10.96 -8.54 -20.76
C ALA A 573 -10.41 -7.37 -21.59
N ASN A 574 -9.20 -6.93 -21.27
CA ASN A 574 -8.45 -6.00 -22.10
C ASN A 574 -7.58 -6.82 -23.07
N TYR A 575 -8.07 -6.97 -24.28
CA TYR A 575 -7.38 -7.72 -25.34
C TYR A 575 -6.25 -6.94 -26.02
N TRP A 576 -5.96 -5.75 -25.56
CA TRP A 576 -4.86 -4.95 -26.08
C TRP A 576 -3.52 -5.61 -25.74
N GLY A 577 -2.68 -5.86 -26.71
CA GLY A 577 -1.46 -6.66 -26.51
C GLY A 577 -1.66 -8.19 -26.42
N GLY A 578 -2.82 -8.65 -26.60
CA GLY A 578 -3.56 -9.81 -26.22
C GLY A 578 -3.22 -11.20 -26.73
N GLU A 579 -2.01 -11.51 -27.19
CA GLU A 579 -1.71 -12.83 -27.74
C GLU A 579 -1.52 -13.92 -26.67
N ASN A 580 -1.08 -13.54 -25.47
CA ASN A 580 -0.83 -14.45 -24.35
C ASN A 580 -1.91 -14.42 -23.25
N MET A 581 -3.13 -14.05 -23.61
CA MET A 581 -4.28 -14.00 -22.69
C MET A 581 -5.23 -15.16 -22.95
N GLY A 582 -6.07 -15.49 -21.95
CA GLY A 582 -7.11 -16.49 -22.10
C GLY A 582 -6.91 -17.73 -21.23
N SER A 583 -7.45 -18.87 -21.67
CA SER A 583 -7.53 -20.09 -20.87
C SER A 583 -8.19 -19.85 -19.51
N TRP A 584 -9.21 -18.99 -19.47
CA TRP A 584 -9.99 -18.71 -18.28
C TRP A 584 -11.14 -19.70 -18.15
N THR A 585 -11.47 -20.07 -16.92
CA THR A 585 -12.70 -20.79 -16.58
C THR A 585 -13.59 -19.84 -15.78
N VAL A 586 -14.64 -19.30 -16.40
CA VAL A 586 -15.55 -18.31 -15.81
C VAL A 586 -16.94 -18.92 -15.72
N THR A 587 -17.26 -19.52 -14.56
CA THR A 587 -18.44 -20.36 -14.45
C THR A 587 -19.27 -20.07 -13.22
N ASN A 588 -20.59 -20.22 -13.35
CA ASN A 588 -21.54 -20.17 -12.23
C ASN A 588 -21.49 -18.85 -11.42
N ASN A 589 -21.14 -17.73 -12.06
CA ASN A 589 -21.17 -16.43 -11.42
C ASN A 589 -22.55 -15.78 -11.59
N TRP A 590 -22.89 -14.86 -10.69
CA TRP A 590 -24.15 -14.12 -10.72
C TRP A 590 -23.85 -12.62 -10.81
N SER A 591 -24.59 -11.91 -11.67
CA SER A 591 -24.41 -10.47 -11.84
C SER A 591 -25.73 -9.75 -12.06
N THR A 592 -25.83 -8.49 -11.60
CA THR A 592 -26.99 -7.61 -11.91
C THR A 592 -26.94 -7.04 -13.31
N ASN A 593 -25.79 -7.09 -13.97
CA ASN A 593 -25.56 -6.63 -15.33
C ASN A 593 -24.92 -7.75 -16.16
N GLY A 594 -25.61 -8.24 -17.18
CA GLY A 594 -25.10 -9.33 -18.03
C GLY A 594 -24.00 -8.92 -19.02
N SER A 595 -23.54 -7.67 -19.00
CA SER A 595 -22.53 -7.17 -19.94
C SER A 595 -21.17 -7.83 -19.69
N THR A 596 -20.60 -8.43 -20.75
CA THR A 596 -19.25 -9.02 -20.74
C THR A 596 -18.71 -9.10 -22.17
N ASN A 597 -17.40 -9.01 -22.34
CA ASN A 597 -16.71 -9.33 -23.58
C ASN A 597 -15.89 -10.64 -23.47
N VAL A 598 -16.04 -11.36 -22.37
CA VAL A 598 -15.39 -12.67 -22.16
C VAL A 598 -16.29 -13.76 -22.73
N THR A 599 -15.88 -14.40 -23.82
CA THR A 599 -16.70 -15.35 -24.57
C THR A 599 -16.20 -16.77 -24.49
N ASN A 600 -17.14 -17.73 -24.52
CA ASN A 600 -16.82 -19.16 -24.51
C ASN A 600 -16.12 -19.59 -25.79
N GLY A 601 -15.07 -20.39 -25.66
CA GLY A 601 -14.27 -20.92 -26.76
C GLY A 601 -13.24 -19.95 -27.33
N ASP A 602 -13.37 -18.64 -27.11
CA ASP A 602 -12.34 -17.67 -27.48
C ASP A 602 -11.09 -17.89 -26.62
N ARG A 603 -9.91 -17.93 -27.25
CA ARG A 603 -8.59 -18.09 -26.58
C ARG A 603 -8.53 -19.25 -25.57
N GLY A 604 -9.33 -20.29 -25.77
CA GLY A 604 -9.41 -21.45 -24.86
C GLY A 604 -10.21 -21.20 -23.58
N ASN A 605 -11.05 -20.17 -23.57
CA ASN A 605 -11.90 -19.86 -22.42
C ASN A 605 -13.09 -20.83 -22.31
N VAL A 606 -13.44 -21.18 -21.09
CA VAL A 606 -14.67 -21.88 -20.73
C VAL A 606 -15.58 -20.90 -19.98
N VAL A 607 -16.68 -20.50 -20.59
CA VAL A 607 -17.64 -19.56 -20.01
C VAL A 607 -19.02 -20.23 -19.97
N ALA A 608 -19.51 -20.63 -18.81
CA ALA A 608 -20.74 -21.38 -18.68
C ALA A 608 -21.44 -21.14 -17.33
N GLY A 609 -22.76 -21.33 -17.29
CA GLY A 609 -23.54 -21.30 -16.04
C GLY A 609 -23.61 -19.92 -15.37
N ASN A 610 -23.14 -18.85 -16.00
CA ASN A 610 -23.24 -17.51 -15.45
C ASN A 610 -24.66 -16.98 -15.63
N VAL A 611 -25.20 -16.30 -14.60
CA VAL A 611 -26.61 -15.89 -14.55
C VAL A 611 -26.72 -14.39 -14.35
N THR A 612 -27.47 -13.73 -15.22
CA THR A 612 -27.89 -12.34 -14.99
C THR A 612 -29.13 -12.32 -14.10
N VAL A 613 -29.02 -11.68 -12.96
CA VAL A 613 -30.08 -11.59 -11.95
C VAL A 613 -30.84 -10.28 -12.13
N THR A 614 -32.12 -10.38 -12.38
CA THR A 614 -33.03 -9.23 -12.53
C THR A 614 -33.92 -9.05 -11.30
N ASN A 615 -34.29 -7.81 -11.00
CA ASN A 615 -35.24 -7.46 -9.93
C ASN A 615 -34.86 -7.99 -8.52
N GLY A 616 -33.58 -8.23 -8.25
CA GLY A 616 -33.12 -8.68 -6.95
C GLY A 616 -33.47 -10.15 -6.59
N ASN A 617 -33.94 -10.93 -7.55
CA ASN A 617 -34.31 -12.35 -7.35
C ASN A 617 -33.04 -13.24 -7.39
N TRP A 618 -32.20 -13.11 -6.39
CA TRP A 618 -30.97 -13.87 -6.28
C TRP A 618 -31.21 -15.37 -6.07
N PRO A 619 -30.62 -16.28 -6.86
CA PRO A 619 -30.63 -17.72 -6.57
C PRO A 619 -29.98 -18.02 -5.21
N SER A 620 -30.38 -19.16 -4.59
CA SER A 620 -29.88 -19.55 -3.27
C SER A 620 -28.35 -19.59 -3.18
N GLY A 621 -27.65 -20.11 -4.20
CA GLY A 621 -26.20 -20.11 -4.24
C GLY A 621 -25.58 -18.71 -4.20
N ALA A 622 -26.22 -17.72 -4.84
CA ALA A 622 -25.77 -16.32 -4.75
C ALA A 622 -26.04 -15.73 -3.35
N GLN A 623 -27.22 -16.03 -2.78
CA GLN A 623 -27.56 -15.59 -1.41
C GLN A 623 -26.55 -16.15 -0.38
N ASP A 624 -26.17 -17.43 -0.52
CA ASP A 624 -25.15 -18.06 0.33
C ASP A 624 -23.78 -17.36 0.23
N VAL A 625 -23.37 -16.95 -0.99
CA VAL A 625 -22.13 -16.19 -1.18
C VAL A 625 -22.27 -14.82 -0.52
N MET A 626 -23.34 -14.08 -0.77
CA MET A 626 -23.57 -12.75 -0.19
C MET A 626 -23.60 -12.77 1.34
N ALA A 627 -24.16 -13.83 1.94
CA ALA A 627 -24.22 -14.00 3.40
C ALA A 627 -22.90 -14.47 4.02
N SER A 628 -22.04 -15.13 3.24
CA SER A 628 -20.80 -15.73 3.75
C SER A 628 -19.53 -14.99 3.37
N ALA A 629 -19.58 -14.03 2.44
CA ALA A 629 -18.43 -13.22 2.06
C ALA A 629 -18.08 -12.19 3.14
N GLY A 630 -16.78 -11.92 3.30
CA GLY A 630 -16.28 -10.99 4.30
C GLY A 630 -15.85 -11.65 5.61
N PRO A 631 -15.36 -10.86 6.56
CA PRO A 631 -14.79 -11.35 7.82
C PRO A 631 -15.79 -12.10 8.68
N LYS A 632 -15.29 -13.03 9.48
CA LYS A 632 -16.07 -13.70 10.50
C LYS A 632 -16.08 -12.87 11.80
N ASP A 633 -16.94 -13.22 12.74
CA ASP A 633 -17.30 -12.44 13.95
C ASP A 633 -16.12 -12.03 14.86
N THR A 634 -14.93 -12.59 14.66
CA THR A 634 -13.74 -12.29 15.47
C THR A 634 -12.94 -11.10 14.98
N THR A 635 -13.27 -10.52 13.80
CA THR A 635 -12.53 -9.36 13.28
C THR A 635 -12.86 -8.11 14.08
N PRO A 636 -11.86 -7.32 14.57
CA PRO A 636 -12.12 -6.09 15.30
C PRO A 636 -13.02 -5.14 14.51
N PRO A 637 -13.97 -4.45 15.15
CA PRO A 637 -14.76 -3.43 14.47
C PRO A 637 -13.87 -2.27 13.99
N PRO A 638 -14.25 -1.55 12.93
CA PRO A 638 -13.52 -0.39 12.46
C PRO A 638 -13.28 0.63 13.57
N THR A 639 -12.04 1.14 13.64
CA THR A 639 -11.65 2.11 14.65
C THR A 639 -12.06 3.52 14.21
N THR A 640 -12.79 4.24 15.03
CA THR A 640 -13.04 5.67 14.77
C THR A 640 -11.77 6.49 15.02
N ALA A 641 -11.62 7.62 14.32
CA ALA A 641 -10.49 8.53 14.51
C ALA A 641 -10.26 8.91 15.98
N ARG A 642 -11.33 9.15 16.73
CA ARG A 642 -11.28 9.47 18.17
C ARG A 642 -10.76 8.33 19.05
N GLN A 643 -10.95 7.07 18.66
CA GLN A 643 -10.47 5.91 19.43
C GLN A 643 -8.95 5.75 19.37
N ILE A 644 -8.30 6.27 18.32
CA ILE A 644 -6.84 6.26 18.19
C ILE A 644 -6.22 7.30 19.13
N VAL A 645 -6.91 8.41 19.33
CA VAL A 645 -6.47 9.54 20.17
C VAL A 645 -6.82 9.33 21.65
N GLY A 646 -7.95 8.67 21.94
CA GLY A 646 -8.44 8.45 23.30
C GLY A 646 -7.56 7.54 24.19
N ALA A 647 -6.53 6.91 23.62
CA ALA A 647 -5.49 6.21 24.38
C ALA A 647 -4.42 7.16 24.95
N GLN A 648 -4.65 8.47 24.92
CA GLN A 648 -3.68 9.50 25.33
C GLN A 648 -4.11 10.26 26.60
N SER A 649 -5.29 9.98 27.17
CA SER A 649 -5.77 10.62 28.42
C SER A 649 -5.51 9.78 29.66
#